data_9b6f14fcb283b72c2a8e61d27b28ea93
#
_entry.id   9b6f14fcb283b72c2a8e61d27b28ea93
#
_cell.length_a   1.000
_cell.length_b   1.000
_cell.length_c   1.000
_cell.angle_alpha   90.00
_cell.angle_beta   90.00
_cell.angle_gamma   90.00
#
_symmetry.space_group_name_H-M   'P 1'
#
loop_
_entity.id
_entity.type
_entity.pdbx_description
1 polymer ?
#
loop_
_entity_poly.entity_id
_entity_poly.type
_entity_poly.pdbx_seq_one_letter_code
_entity_poly.pdbx_strand_id
1 'polypeptide(L)'
;MTKTRKTIGVMVGGITDDFTRFLCKGLREAAKEQDVNMVVLPGKFLDRDYAQNTDIMYEYQYDTLFSSVQKGRLDGIIVAANCIGCYTTKERMVEFMHHYDGIPCVLVSSDLEGYVNVSYDNDRGIRQGIDYLVQDLHYTKIGMVGGPKENSDAMERKATFESALWKNGILPQEKRYVEGDLTGNAHSAYARLLDDNPDLEAVFCVNDETAAGFYEELKARGLMPGRDISVFGYDDTEWCSQIYPTLSSVRADVSKLGSKACELLCRMMQGEKVSSVRLPTDLVIRNSFCRGNQEEVDARNDVLEKYESMNHWADELFGKQKRVNFEMKNFILKLLCFEKGTDQSFGEILATMEWLKIHNAFLYIYEEPVIHLNHELFQMPEQLLLKARELHGNVENIPAIHQKKKAKNIFRFSRLGMSDRAWMVTLPLYANEMLYGILVCDLTDEVLEYGEFLSNQISAAVKMLNLLKNNENIQKQLEDSLYVLKENNLELETLSKKDPLTGICNRRGFFEYAEPMLKKARAAEKTFLVLYADMNNLKIINDRYGHEEGDYSLHTIAEILAEIVQKEQTGDGVVARIGGDEYACALMTEKKKELLLQELYDAFTVRNEQSDKPYNVTVSIGACALEPGDEHSLADALSLADEQLYEVKKLRKKDVAKIPLQA
;
A
#
# COMPACT_ATOMS: atom_id res chain seq x y z
N MET A 1 -4.89 3.69 41.50
CA MET A 1 -5.59 3.34 40.25
C MET A 1 -5.73 4.61 39.44
N THR A 2 -5.01 4.76 38.36
CA THR A 2 -5.16 5.90 37.44
C THR A 2 -6.58 5.85 36.85
N LYS A 3 -7.37 6.88 37.13
CA LYS A 3 -8.74 7.05 36.58
C LYS A 3 -8.64 7.01 35.05
N THR A 4 -9.23 6.00 34.43
CA THR A 4 -9.21 5.88 32.96
C THR A 4 -10.11 7.01 32.41
N ARG A 5 -9.52 8.01 31.72
CA ARG A 5 -10.29 9.08 31.07
C ARG A 5 -11.18 8.49 29.98
N LYS A 6 -12.39 9.01 29.84
CA LYS A 6 -13.25 8.71 28.69
C LYS A 6 -12.64 9.29 27.42
N THR A 7 -12.83 8.61 26.30
CA THR A 7 -12.33 9.04 25.00
C THR A 7 -13.50 9.31 24.06
N ILE A 8 -13.60 10.53 23.53
CA ILE A 8 -14.61 10.94 22.56
C ILE A 8 -14.02 10.97 21.15
N GLY A 9 -14.81 10.55 20.16
CA GLY A 9 -14.48 10.66 18.74
C GLY A 9 -15.12 11.91 18.15
N VAL A 10 -14.44 12.57 17.23
CA VAL A 10 -14.97 13.71 16.48
C VAL A 10 -14.86 13.40 14.99
N MET A 11 -15.99 13.21 14.33
CA MET A 11 -16.08 12.90 12.90
C MET A 11 -16.31 14.19 12.11
N VAL A 12 -15.41 14.50 11.18
CA VAL A 12 -15.44 15.73 10.37
C VAL A 12 -15.23 15.42 8.89
N GLY A 13 -15.62 16.33 8.00
CA GLY A 13 -15.52 16.15 6.55
C GLY A 13 -14.13 16.43 5.96
N GLY A 14 -13.19 16.95 6.74
CA GLY A 14 -11.82 17.21 6.36
C GLY A 14 -11.03 17.67 7.57
N ILE A 15 -9.69 17.74 7.47
CA ILE A 15 -8.86 18.21 8.58
C ILE A 15 -8.31 19.62 8.36
N THR A 16 -8.14 20.02 7.10
CA THR A 16 -7.43 21.25 6.73
C THR A 16 -8.36 22.44 6.49
N ASP A 17 -9.68 22.26 6.64
CA ASP A 17 -10.65 23.32 6.48
C ASP A 17 -10.79 24.19 7.77
N ASP A 18 -11.14 25.45 7.58
CA ASP A 18 -11.29 26.42 8.67
C ASP A 18 -12.38 26.02 9.67
N PHE A 19 -13.49 25.45 9.19
CA PHE A 19 -14.56 24.98 10.06
C PHE A 19 -14.04 23.94 11.07
N THR A 20 -13.35 22.91 10.55
CA THR A 20 -12.74 21.87 11.40
C THR A 20 -11.71 22.45 12.37
N ARG A 21 -10.88 23.39 11.91
CA ARG A 21 -9.87 24.05 12.75
C ARG A 21 -10.52 24.78 13.92
N PHE A 22 -11.52 25.60 13.70
CA PHE A 22 -12.21 26.34 14.76
C PHE A 22 -13.08 25.43 15.65
N LEU A 23 -13.73 24.40 15.05
CA LEU A 23 -14.47 23.40 15.82
C LEU A 23 -13.54 22.68 16.81
N CYS A 24 -12.38 22.22 16.34
CA CYS A 24 -11.37 21.54 17.16
C CYS A 24 -10.84 22.44 18.28
N LYS A 25 -10.68 23.76 18.04
CA LYS A 25 -10.28 24.72 19.06
C LYS A 25 -11.27 24.72 20.22
N GLY A 26 -12.56 24.91 19.95
CA GLY A 26 -13.59 24.90 20.98
C GLY A 26 -13.76 23.53 21.66
N LEU A 27 -13.69 22.46 20.92
CA LEU A 27 -13.72 21.10 21.45
C LEU A 27 -12.55 20.84 22.42
N ARG A 28 -11.34 21.32 22.08
CA ARG A 28 -10.13 21.17 22.90
C ARG A 28 -10.27 21.87 24.25
N GLU A 29 -10.81 23.09 24.27
CA GLU A 29 -11.06 23.85 25.47
C GLU A 29 -12.06 23.13 26.38
N ALA A 30 -13.22 22.75 25.85
CA ALA A 30 -14.25 22.05 26.60
C ALA A 30 -13.81 20.66 27.09
N ALA A 31 -13.11 19.89 26.25
CA ALA A 31 -12.61 18.59 26.68
C ALA A 31 -11.54 18.72 27.79
N LYS A 32 -10.79 19.84 27.82
CA LYS A 32 -9.89 20.16 28.95
C LYS A 32 -10.65 20.35 30.24
N GLU A 33 -11.76 21.06 30.20
CA GLU A 33 -12.63 21.29 31.37
C GLU A 33 -13.33 20.02 31.85
N GLN A 34 -13.77 19.17 30.90
CA GLN A 34 -14.49 17.93 31.17
C GLN A 34 -13.58 16.73 31.48
N ASP A 35 -12.26 16.88 31.48
CA ASP A 35 -11.24 15.84 31.68
C ASP A 35 -11.44 14.59 30.79
N VAL A 36 -11.65 14.77 29.47
CA VAL A 36 -11.79 13.71 28.49
C VAL A 36 -10.65 13.74 27.47
N ASN A 37 -10.34 12.59 26.87
CA ASN A 37 -9.50 12.47 25.69
C ASN A 37 -10.34 12.73 24.43
N MET A 38 -9.71 13.21 23.36
CA MET A 38 -10.35 13.47 22.09
C MET A 38 -9.53 12.81 20.94
N VAL A 39 -10.25 12.24 19.98
CA VAL A 39 -9.68 11.71 18.73
C VAL A 39 -10.49 12.28 17.56
N VAL A 40 -9.85 13.06 16.71
CA VAL A 40 -10.44 13.53 15.47
C VAL A 40 -10.28 12.48 14.39
N LEU A 41 -11.37 12.22 13.69
CA LEU A 41 -11.51 11.24 12.61
C LEU A 41 -11.93 12.02 11.35
N PRO A 42 -10.96 12.58 10.61
CA PRO A 42 -11.27 13.28 9.38
C PRO A 42 -11.67 12.27 8.31
N GLY A 43 -12.89 12.39 7.84
CA GLY A 43 -13.34 11.71 6.63
C GLY A 43 -13.27 12.66 5.45
N LYS A 44 -14.16 12.43 4.51
CA LYS A 44 -14.48 13.33 3.41
C LYS A 44 -16.00 13.45 3.30
N PHE A 45 -16.52 13.51 2.10
CA PHE A 45 -17.92 13.75 1.83
C PHE A 45 -18.59 12.46 1.37
N LEU A 46 -19.62 12.02 2.08
CA LEU A 46 -20.42 10.86 1.67
C LEU A 46 -21.02 11.07 0.28
N ASP A 47 -21.03 10.02 -0.52
CA ASP A 47 -21.65 9.95 -1.86
C ASP A 47 -21.10 10.97 -2.88
N ARG A 48 -20.00 11.66 -2.58
CA ARG A 48 -19.33 12.52 -3.56
C ARG A 48 -18.75 11.68 -4.70
N ASP A 49 -18.95 12.15 -5.93
CA ASP A 49 -18.29 11.55 -7.09
C ASP A 49 -16.83 12.04 -7.19
N TYR A 50 -15.90 11.20 -6.76
CA TYR A 50 -14.47 11.46 -6.82
C TYR A 50 -13.84 11.12 -8.17
N ALA A 51 -14.52 10.36 -9.05
CA ALA A 51 -13.94 9.85 -10.30
C ALA A 51 -13.65 10.94 -11.34
N GLN A 52 -14.32 12.10 -11.23
CA GLN A 52 -14.20 13.19 -12.19
C GLN A 52 -12.94 14.05 -12.04
N ASN A 53 -12.23 13.95 -10.92
CA ASN A 53 -11.02 14.73 -10.64
C ASN A 53 -9.89 13.82 -10.16
N THR A 54 -8.83 13.73 -10.96
CA THR A 54 -7.66 12.88 -10.68
C THR A 54 -6.93 13.25 -9.40
N ASP A 55 -6.97 14.51 -8.99
CA ASP A 55 -6.24 15.02 -7.83
C ASP A 55 -6.85 14.54 -6.52
N ILE A 56 -8.17 14.29 -6.51
CA ILE A 56 -8.93 13.87 -5.32
C ILE A 56 -9.54 12.47 -5.45
N MET A 57 -9.24 11.74 -6.53
CA MET A 57 -9.87 10.47 -6.90
C MET A 57 -9.92 9.44 -5.74
N TYR A 58 -8.92 9.43 -4.88
CA TYR A 58 -8.80 8.47 -3.79
C TYR A 58 -9.07 9.06 -2.40
N GLU A 59 -9.58 10.28 -2.30
CA GLU A 59 -9.90 10.92 -1.01
C GLU A 59 -10.97 10.18 -0.21
N TYR A 60 -11.82 9.38 -0.87
CA TYR A 60 -12.79 8.50 -0.18
C TYR A 60 -12.13 7.52 0.80
N GLN A 61 -10.83 7.30 0.69
CA GLN A 61 -10.08 6.47 1.64
C GLN A 61 -10.08 7.04 3.08
N TYR A 62 -10.26 8.34 3.22
CA TYR A 62 -10.43 8.96 4.54
C TYR A 62 -11.68 8.45 5.26
N ASP A 63 -12.77 8.14 4.55
CA ASP A 63 -14.02 7.65 5.16
C ASP A 63 -13.86 6.29 5.84
N THR A 64 -12.79 5.54 5.50
CA THR A 64 -12.44 4.29 6.18
C THR A 64 -12.16 4.48 7.67
N LEU A 65 -11.76 5.68 8.08
CA LEU A 65 -11.54 6.04 9.49
C LEU A 65 -12.82 5.97 10.32
N PHE A 66 -13.97 6.22 9.71
CA PHE A 66 -15.27 6.13 10.39
C PHE A 66 -15.59 4.71 10.87
N SER A 67 -15.02 3.68 10.23
CA SER A 67 -15.12 2.29 10.70
C SER A 67 -14.42 2.02 12.02
N SER A 68 -13.53 2.94 12.44
CA SER A 68 -12.89 2.87 13.76
C SER A 68 -13.83 3.23 14.90
N VAL A 69 -14.96 3.88 14.59
CA VAL A 69 -16.00 4.26 15.55
C VAL A 69 -16.88 3.04 15.84
N GLN A 70 -16.67 2.41 16.97
CA GLN A 70 -17.42 1.24 17.40
C GLN A 70 -17.70 1.30 18.90
N LYS A 71 -18.80 0.69 19.31
CA LYS A 71 -19.15 0.55 20.73
C LYS A 71 -18.01 -0.13 21.51
N GLY A 72 -17.57 0.53 22.59
CA GLY A 72 -16.48 0.05 23.43
C GLY A 72 -15.06 0.46 22.97
N ARG A 73 -14.93 1.10 21.80
CA ARG A 73 -13.68 1.79 21.39
C ARG A 73 -13.70 3.24 21.85
N LEU A 74 -14.82 3.94 21.64
CA LEU A 74 -15.07 5.31 22.05
C LEU A 74 -16.25 5.34 23.03
N ASP A 75 -16.23 6.31 23.95
CA ASP A 75 -17.27 6.49 24.97
C ASP A 75 -18.42 7.37 24.48
N GLY A 76 -18.18 8.18 23.43
CA GLY A 76 -19.15 9.04 22.78
C GLY A 76 -18.57 9.65 21.51
N ILE A 77 -19.43 10.20 20.65
CA ILE A 77 -19.03 10.81 19.37
C ILE A 77 -19.69 12.15 19.14
N ILE A 78 -18.97 13.04 18.49
CA ILE A 78 -19.47 14.28 17.90
C ILE A 78 -19.34 14.15 16.40
N VAL A 79 -20.39 14.44 15.64
CA VAL A 79 -20.43 14.27 14.20
C VAL A 79 -20.79 15.59 13.52
N ALA A 80 -19.91 16.12 12.69
CA ALA A 80 -20.16 17.28 11.84
C ALA A 80 -21.03 16.86 10.63
N ALA A 81 -22.29 16.53 10.91
CA ALA A 81 -23.16 15.81 10.00
C ALA A 81 -23.43 16.57 8.69
N ASN A 82 -23.60 17.89 8.75
CA ASN A 82 -23.86 18.71 7.56
C ASN A 82 -22.60 18.86 6.66
N CYS A 83 -21.40 18.80 7.25
CA CYS A 83 -20.16 18.77 6.46
C CYS A 83 -19.97 17.42 5.76
N ILE A 84 -20.09 16.33 6.50
CA ILE A 84 -19.92 14.96 5.97
C ILE A 84 -20.99 14.64 4.92
N GLY A 85 -22.23 15.09 5.15
CA GLY A 85 -23.41 14.80 4.35
C GLY A 85 -23.75 15.84 3.28
N CYS A 86 -22.86 16.78 2.93
CA CYS A 86 -23.21 17.88 2.03
C CYS A 86 -23.51 17.45 0.57
N TYR A 87 -23.14 16.24 0.17
CA TYR A 87 -23.42 15.65 -1.15
C TYR A 87 -24.38 14.44 -1.09
N THR A 88 -24.96 14.17 0.09
CA THR A 88 -25.85 13.02 0.26
C THR A 88 -27.26 13.42 0.71
N THR A 89 -28.24 12.52 0.53
CA THR A 89 -29.60 12.77 0.99
C THR A 89 -29.73 12.59 2.51
N LYS A 90 -30.80 13.15 3.06
CA LYS A 90 -31.10 13.03 4.47
C LYS A 90 -31.32 11.58 4.90
N GLU A 91 -32.00 10.79 4.06
CA GLU A 91 -32.25 9.36 4.29
C GLU A 91 -30.92 8.58 4.35
N ARG A 92 -30.02 8.88 3.45
CA ARG A 92 -28.68 8.25 3.41
C ARG A 92 -27.85 8.64 4.61
N MET A 93 -27.95 9.89 5.07
CA MET A 93 -27.27 10.32 6.29
C MET A 93 -27.84 9.63 7.55
N VAL A 94 -29.14 9.36 7.60
CA VAL A 94 -29.75 8.58 8.68
C VAL A 94 -29.22 7.13 8.66
N GLU A 95 -29.13 6.48 7.49
CA GLU A 95 -28.51 5.15 7.38
C GLU A 95 -27.07 5.14 7.88
N PHE A 96 -26.28 6.14 7.51
CA PHE A 96 -24.90 6.30 7.99
C PHE A 96 -24.86 6.40 9.50
N MET A 97 -25.74 7.19 10.11
CA MET A 97 -25.79 7.35 11.57
C MET A 97 -26.22 6.08 12.31
N HIS A 98 -27.04 5.22 11.73
CA HIS A 98 -27.44 3.93 12.32
C HIS A 98 -26.25 2.98 12.60
N HIS A 99 -25.12 3.13 11.90
CA HIS A 99 -23.92 2.36 12.22
C HIS A 99 -23.35 2.65 13.61
N TYR A 100 -23.73 3.78 14.22
CA TYR A 100 -23.25 4.24 15.53
C TYR A 100 -24.30 4.11 16.64
N ASP A 101 -25.40 3.43 16.39
CA ASP A 101 -26.46 3.22 17.36
C ASP A 101 -25.94 2.62 18.67
N GLY A 102 -26.38 3.21 19.80
CA GLY A 102 -25.97 2.82 21.13
C GLY A 102 -24.64 3.44 21.61
N ILE A 103 -24.03 4.34 20.81
CA ILE A 103 -22.95 5.24 21.25
C ILE A 103 -23.57 6.61 21.53
N PRO A 104 -23.34 7.24 22.70
CA PRO A 104 -23.76 8.63 22.93
C PRO A 104 -23.26 9.54 21.81
N CYS A 105 -24.18 10.26 21.15
CA CYS A 105 -23.89 11.04 19.95
C CYS A 105 -24.49 12.43 20.03
N VAL A 106 -23.68 13.45 19.66
CA VAL A 106 -24.13 14.82 19.42
C VAL A 106 -23.76 15.21 17.99
N LEU A 107 -24.75 15.69 17.25
CA LEU A 107 -24.54 16.21 15.91
C LEU A 107 -24.19 17.69 15.95
N VAL A 108 -23.41 18.13 14.98
CA VAL A 108 -23.09 19.55 14.76
C VAL A 108 -23.64 19.95 13.41
N SER A 109 -24.37 21.07 13.40
CA SER A 109 -24.99 21.65 12.20
C SER A 109 -25.82 20.61 11.43
N SER A 110 -26.87 20.06 12.08
CA SER A 110 -27.72 19.03 11.48
C SER A 110 -29.21 19.31 11.74
N ASP A 111 -30.06 18.75 10.93
CA ASP A 111 -31.50 18.76 11.10
C ASP A 111 -32.11 17.34 11.22
N LEU A 112 -31.25 16.34 11.47
CA LEU A 112 -31.69 14.95 11.63
C LEU A 112 -32.52 14.77 12.91
N GLU A 113 -33.73 14.26 12.76
CA GLU A 113 -34.63 13.96 13.88
C GLU A 113 -34.09 12.79 14.72
N GLY A 114 -34.35 12.83 16.02
CA GLY A 114 -33.95 11.77 16.95
C GLY A 114 -32.54 11.93 17.54
N TYR A 115 -31.74 12.86 17.06
CA TYR A 115 -30.40 13.16 17.56
C TYR A 115 -30.35 14.50 18.30
N VAL A 116 -29.48 14.59 19.32
CA VAL A 116 -29.16 15.86 19.94
C VAL A 116 -28.23 16.62 19.00
N ASN A 117 -28.57 17.87 18.72
CA ASN A 117 -27.85 18.71 17.77
C ASN A 117 -27.43 20.04 18.38
N VAL A 118 -26.26 20.53 18.00
CA VAL A 118 -25.83 21.93 18.25
C VAL A 118 -25.69 22.60 16.89
N SER A 119 -26.46 23.67 16.68
CA SER A 119 -26.48 24.41 15.42
C SER A 119 -26.54 25.90 15.67
N TYR A 120 -26.55 26.70 14.63
CA TYR A 120 -26.75 28.13 14.71
C TYR A 120 -28.22 28.50 14.56
N ASP A 121 -28.58 29.62 15.15
CA ASP A 121 -29.77 30.39 14.80
C ASP A 121 -29.44 31.26 13.59
N ASN A 122 -29.68 30.70 12.40
CA ASN A 122 -29.41 31.37 11.13
C ASN A 122 -30.32 32.60 10.93
N ASP A 123 -31.42 32.71 11.69
CA ASP A 123 -32.42 33.74 11.47
C ASP A 123 -31.90 35.14 11.87
N ARG A 124 -31.30 35.24 13.06
CA ARG A 124 -30.98 36.54 13.66
C ARG A 124 -29.97 37.36 12.83
N GLY A 125 -28.79 36.83 12.56
CA GLY A 125 -27.72 37.55 11.87
C GLY A 125 -28.07 37.92 10.43
N ILE A 126 -28.75 37.04 9.69
CA ILE A 126 -29.19 37.29 8.31
C ILE A 126 -30.23 38.38 8.29
N ARG A 127 -31.23 38.34 9.23
CA ARG A 127 -32.23 39.41 9.33
C ARG A 127 -31.57 40.74 9.61
N GLN A 128 -30.64 40.82 10.58
CA GLN A 128 -29.89 42.03 10.85
C GLN A 128 -29.22 42.58 9.57
N GLY A 129 -28.62 41.72 8.74
CA GLY A 129 -28.00 42.10 7.47
C GLY A 129 -29.01 42.69 6.46
N ILE A 130 -30.14 42.01 6.27
CA ILE A 130 -31.19 42.48 5.37
C ILE A 130 -31.87 43.74 5.88
N ASP A 131 -32.19 43.78 7.20
CA ASP A 131 -32.80 44.99 7.80
C ASP A 131 -31.87 46.20 7.64
N TYR A 132 -30.56 46.06 7.87
CA TYR A 132 -29.58 47.12 7.65
C TYR A 132 -29.52 47.57 6.17
N LEU A 133 -29.49 46.66 5.22
CA LEU A 133 -29.48 47.00 3.79
C LEU A 133 -30.72 47.75 3.35
N VAL A 134 -31.91 47.39 3.90
CA VAL A 134 -33.18 48.00 3.49
C VAL A 134 -33.49 49.26 4.27
N GLN A 135 -33.31 49.26 5.60
CA GLN A 135 -33.74 50.33 6.47
C GLN A 135 -32.69 51.48 6.55
N ASP A 136 -31.40 51.12 6.63
CA ASP A 136 -30.32 52.09 6.75
C ASP A 136 -29.75 52.54 5.39
N LEU A 137 -29.56 51.59 4.45
CA LEU A 137 -29.01 51.89 3.12
C LEU A 137 -30.06 52.04 2.02
N HIS A 138 -31.35 51.83 2.32
CA HIS A 138 -32.49 51.96 1.41
C HIS A 138 -32.41 51.16 0.13
N TYR A 139 -31.81 49.94 0.20
CA TYR A 139 -31.70 49.04 -0.96
C TYR A 139 -32.96 48.22 -1.14
N THR A 140 -33.30 47.96 -2.39
CA THR A 140 -34.46 47.16 -2.79
C THR A 140 -34.12 46.03 -3.78
N LYS A 141 -32.92 46.08 -4.35
CA LYS A 141 -32.45 45.12 -5.36
C LYS A 141 -31.35 44.25 -4.81
N ILE A 142 -31.76 43.36 -3.92
CA ILE A 142 -30.87 42.49 -3.13
C ILE A 142 -30.93 41.08 -3.74
N GLY A 143 -29.76 40.50 -4.05
CA GLY A 143 -29.59 39.13 -4.53
C GLY A 143 -28.96 38.21 -3.53
N MET A 144 -28.92 36.93 -3.86
CA MET A 144 -28.25 35.91 -3.06
C MET A 144 -27.48 34.93 -3.93
N VAL A 145 -26.26 34.61 -3.53
CA VAL A 145 -25.56 33.40 -3.94
C VAL A 145 -25.74 32.35 -2.85
N GLY A 146 -26.54 31.34 -3.11
CA GLY A 146 -26.84 30.23 -2.17
C GLY A 146 -25.85 29.10 -2.25
N GLY A 147 -26.16 27.98 -1.61
CA GLY A 147 -25.41 26.72 -1.67
C GLY A 147 -26.25 25.57 -2.22
N PRO A 148 -25.68 24.34 -2.23
CA PRO A 148 -26.36 23.15 -2.71
C PRO A 148 -27.68 22.88 -1.96
N LYS A 149 -28.69 22.36 -2.66
CA LYS A 149 -30.02 22.08 -2.12
C LYS A 149 -30.00 20.98 -1.04
N GLU A 150 -29.02 20.11 -1.07
CA GLU A 150 -28.80 19.02 -0.13
C GLU A 150 -28.25 19.54 1.22
N ASN A 151 -27.68 20.75 1.25
CA ASN A 151 -27.16 21.35 2.46
C ASN A 151 -28.26 22.07 3.25
N SER A 152 -28.63 21.55 4.43
CA SER A 152 -29.71 22.06 5.25
C SER A 152 -29.46 23.48 5.76
N ASP A 153 -28.22 23.85 6.11
CA ASP A 153 -27.86 25.22 6.54
C ASP A 153 -28.02 26.21 5.38
N ALA A 154 -27.56 25.85 4.18
CA ALA A 154 -27.71 26.68 2.98
C ALA A 154 -29.20 26.93 2.67
N MET A 155 -30.03 25.91 2.80
CA MET A 155 -31.48 26.03 2.58
C MET A 155 -32.18 26.84 3.67
N GLU A 156 -31.77 26.69 4.94
CA GLU A 156 -32.29 27.54 6.04
C GLU A 156 -31.90 28.99 5.85
N ARG A 157 -30.63 29.28 5.46
CA ARG A 157 -30.14 30.64 5.15
C ARG A 157 -30.93 31.27 4.01
N LYS A 158 -31.21 30.50 2.95
CA LYS A 158 -32.08 30.94 1.84
C LYS A 158 -33.47 31.29 2.31
N ALA A 159 -34.13 30.41 3.03
CA ALA A 159 -35.47 30.63 3.55
C ALA A 159 -35.54 31.87 4.48
N THR A 160 -34.49 32.06 5.30
CA THR A 160 -34.37 33.26 6.17
C THR A 160 -34.18 34.53 5.32
N PHE A 161 -33.32 34.50 4.32
CA PHE A 161 -33.12 35.62 3.41
C PHE A 161 -34.41 36.05 2.71
N GLU A 162 -35.14 35.11 2.12
CA GLU A 162 -36.43 35.34 1.44
C GLU A 162 -37.46 35.91 2.41
N SER A 163 -37.56 35.34 3.63
CA SER A 163 -38.47 35.78 4.67
C SER A 163 -38.11 37.19 5.19
N ALA A 164 -36.81 37.52 5.29
CA ALA A 164 -36.36 38.82 5.72
C ALA A 164 -36.65 39.91 4.66
N LEU A 165 -36.46 39.61 3.37
CA LEU A 165 -36.87 40.50 2.27
C LEU A 165 -38.37 40.77 2.30
N TRP A 166 -39.19 39.69 2.42
CA TRP A 166 -40.65 39.82 2.46
C TRP A 166 -41.13 40.69 3.64
N LYS A 167 -40.52 40.51 4.83
CA LYS A 167 -40.83 41.31 6.01
C LYS A 167 -40.53 42.80 5.80
N ASN A 168 -39.54 43.13 4.99
CA ASN A 168 -39.17 44.49 4.62
C ASN A 168 -39.93 44.98 3.35
N GLY A 169 -40.98 44.29 2.88
CA GLY A 169 -41.80 44.68 1.77
C GLY A 169 -41.18 44.42 0.38
N ILE A 170 -40.12 43.66 0.32
CA ILE A 170 -39.45 43.29 -0.93
C ILE A 170 -39.85 41.84 -1.34
N LEU A 171 -40.42 41.70 -2.51
CA LEU A 171 -40.74 40.38 -3.06
C LEU A 171 -39.46 39.65 -3.57
N PRO A 172 -39.10 38.48 -3.04
CA PRO A 172 -38.01 37.68 -3.58
C PRO A 172 -38.23 37.40 -5.07
N GLN A 173 -37.19 37.50 -5.87
CA GLN A 173 -37.23 37.26 -7.32
C GLN A 173 -36.28 36.11 -7.65
N GLU A 174 -36.78 35.09 -8.35
CA GLU A 174 -36.00 33.91 -8.70
C GLU A 174 -34.69 34.26 -9.47
N LYS A 175 -34.74 35.26 -10.38
CA LYS A 175 -33.56 35.71 -11.11
C LYS A 175 -32.45 36.32 -10.23
N ARG A 176 -32.77 36.76 -9.01
CA ARG A 176 -31.82 37.30 -8.03
C ARG A 176 -31.25 36.26 -7.08
N TYR A 177 -31.52 35.00 -7.34
CA TYR A 177 -30.94 33.85 -6.66
C TYR A 177 -30.16 32.98 -7.62
N VAL A 178 -28.94 32.60 -7.26
CA VAL A 178 -28.13 31.59 -7.95
C VAL A 178 -27.64 30.57 -6.93
N GLU A 179 -27.57 29.31 -7.36
CA GLU A 179 -27.02 28.22 -6.57
C GLU A 179 -25.50 28.20 -6.77
N GLY A 180 -24.73 28.29 -5.69
CA GLY A 180 -23.28 28.09 -5.62
C GLY A 180 -22.94 26.72 -5.04
N ASP A 181 -21.67 26.48 -4.81
CA ASP A 181 -21.10 25.20 -4.34
C ASP A 181 -20.46 25.27 -2.95
N LEU A 182 -20.69 26.35 -2.21
CA LEU A 182 -20.08 26.70 -0.91
C LEU A 182 -18.56 27.01 -0.99
N THR A 183 -17.99 27.01 -2.20
CA THR A 183 -16.59 27.38 -2.43
C THR A 183 -16.50 28.71 -3.17
N GLY A 184 -15.31 29.30 -3.27
CA GLY A 184 -15.07 30.50 -4.08
C GLY A 184 -15.11 30.27 -5.58
N ASN A 185 -15.34 29.04 -6.07
CA ASN A 185 -15.13 28.66 -7.47
C ASN A 185 -16.39 28.66 -8.35
N ALA A 186 -17.55 29.08 -7.84
CA ALA A 186 -18.81 29.10 -8.59
C ALA A 186 -18.92 30.28 -9.58
N HIS A 187 -17.85 30.61 -10.32
CA HIS A 187 -17.74 31.78 -11.20
C HIS A 187 -18.89 31.90 -12.20
N SER A 188 -19.36 30.77 -12.79
CA SER A 188 -20.49 30.80 -13.74
C SER A 188 -21.81 31.24 -13.07
N ALA A 189 -22.04 30.92 -11.81
CA ALA A 189 -23.18 31.37 -11.05
C ALA A 189 -23.08 32.85 -10.70
N TYR A 190 -21.89 33.32 -10.32
CA TYR A 190 -21.63 34.73 -10.03
C TYR A 190 -21.85 35.59 -11.26
N ALA A 191 -21.27 35.18 -12.41
CA ALA A 191 -21.45 35.87 -13.68
C ALA A 191 -22.94 35.97 -14.06
N ARG A 192 -23.69 34.87 -13.98
CA ARG A 192 -25.12 34.84 -14.28
C ARG A 192 -25.92 35.78 -13.37
N LEU A 193 -25.66 35.84 -12.07
CA LEU A 193 -26.35 36.71 -11.15
C LEU A 193 -26.17 38.18 -11.55
N LEU A 194 -24.98 38.59 -11.93
CA LEU A 194 -24.65 39.97 -12.35
C LEU A 194 -25.22 40.29 -13.72
N ASP A 195 -25.14 39.36 -14.69
CA ASP A 195 -25.64 39.54 -16.05
C ASP A 195 -27.17 39.67 -16.10
N ASP A 196 -27.89 38.84 -15.32
CA ASP A 196 -29.34 38.87 -15.24
C ASP A 196 -29.88 40.05 -14.41
N ASN A 197 -29.03 40.69 -13.60
CA ASN A 197 -29.40 41.77 -12.70
C ASN A 197 -28.42 42.96 -12.71
N PRO A 198 -28.33 43.72 -13.81
CA PRO A 198 -27.41 44.87 -13.91
C PRO A 198 -27.73 45.99 -12.92
N ASP A 199 -28.91 45.94 -12.31
CA ASP A 199 -29.41 46.91 -11.33
C ASP A 199 -29.20 46.44 -9.85
N LEU A 200 -28.38 45.40 -9.64
CA LEU A 200 -28.15 44.81 -8.32
C LEU A 200 -27.45 45.79 -7.37
N GLU A 201 -27.98 45.96 -6.15
CA GLU A 201 -27.47 46.90 -5.14
C GLU A 201 -26.69 46.21 -4.03
N ALA A 202 -27.12 44.96 -3.70
CA ALA A 202 -26.45 44.19 -2.68
C ALA A 202 -26.59 42.68 -2.93
N VAL A 203 -25.63 41.87 -2.40
CA VAL A 203 -25.64 40.43 -2.45
C VAL A 203 -25.34 39.82 -1.10
N PHE A 204 -26.19 38.91 -0.65
CA PHE A 204 -25.88 37.96 0.40
C PHE A 204 -25.21 36.72 -0.18
N CYS A 205 -24.03 36.39 0.27
CA CYS A 205 -23.35 35.14 -0.04
C CYS A 205 -23.54 34.15 1.11
N VAL A 206 -23.87 32.90 0.77
CA VAL A 206 -24.24 31.86 1.75
C VAL A 206 -23.15 31.60 2.81
N ASN A 207 -21.88 31.84 2.47
CA ASN A 207 -20.72 31.82 3.37
C ASN A 207 -19.64 32.81 2.88
N ASP A 208 -18.58 32.97 3.66
CA ASP A 208 -17.52 33.92 3.36
C ASP A 208 -16.66 33.48 2.16
N GLU A 209 -16.42 32.17 1.97
CA GLU A 209 -15.69 31.67 0.80
C GLU A 209 -16.41 32.01 -0.52
N THR A 210 -17.73 31.83 -0.54
CA THR A 210 -18.56 32.26 -1.68
C THR A 210 -18.46 33.79 -1.88
N ALA A 211 -18.40 34.60 -0.81
CA ALA A 211 -18.21 36.02 -0.91
C ALA A 211 -16.84 36.39 -1.45
N ALA A 212 -15.78 35.65 -1.13
CA ALA A 212 -14.45 35.86 -1.70
C ALA A 212 -14.43 35.63 -3.22
N GLY A 213 -15.00 34.51 -3.69
CA GLY A 213 -15.12 34.24 -5.11
C GLY A 213 -15.99 35.27 -5.84
N PHE A 214 -17.06 35.76 -5.20
CA PHE A 214 -17.88 36.83 -5.73
C PHE A 214 -17.11 38.15 -5.82
N TYR A 215 -16.21 38.46 -4.88
CA TYR A 215 -15.30 39.60 -4.95
C TYR A 215 -14.38 39.53 -6.18
N GLU A 216 -13.87 38.36 -6.50
CA GLU A 216 -13.02 38.16 -7.68
C GLU A 216 -13.79 38.42 -8.96
N GLU A 217 -15.04 37.94 -9.06
CA GLU A 217 -15.91 38.23 -10.22
C GLU A 217 -16.22 39.72 -10.34
N LEU A 218 -16.51 40.42 -9.24
CA LEU A 218 -16.71 41.88 -9.25
C LEU A 218 -15.46 42.61 -9.76
N LYS A 219 -14.28 42.24 -9.22
CA LYS A 219 -12.99 42.85 -9.66
C LYS A 219 -12.73 42.60 -11.14
N ALA A 220 -12.99 41.41 -11.65
CA ALA A 220 -12.84 41.08 -13.07
C ALA A 220 -13.71 41.96 -13.99
N ARG A 221 -14.84 42.46 -13.49
CA ARG A 221 -15.75 43.40 -14.19
C ARG A 221 -15.45 44.88 -13.89
N GLY A 222 -14.42 45.14 -13.10
CA GLY A 222 -14.07 46.52 -12.67
C GLY A 222 -15.00 47.14 -11.64
N LEU A 223 -15.82 46.29 -10.97
CA LEU A 223 -16.70 46.69 -9.91
C LEU A 223 -16.01 46.50 -8.55
N MET A 224 -16.30 47.40 -7.61
CA MET A 224 -15.72 47.36 -6.28
C MET A 224 -16.81 46.99 -5.23
N PRO A 225 -16.61 45.92 -4.46
CA PRO A 225 -17.49 45.62 -3.30
C PRO A 225 -17.64 46.82 -2.37
N GLY A 226 -18.84 47.04 -1.84
CA GLY A 226 -19.13 48.14 -0.96
C GLY A 226 -19.33 49.50 -1.65
N ARG A 227 -18.64 49.77 -2.74
CA ARG A 227 -18.84 51.00 -3.53
C ARG A 227 -19.94 50.81 -4.59
N ASP A 228 -19.82 49.76 -5.42
CA ASP A 228 -20.73 49.55 -6.56
C ASP A 228 -21.85 48.57 -6.14
N ILE A 229 -21.51 47.50 -5.46
CA ILE A 229 -22.42 46.47 -4.92
C ILE A 229 -22.02 46.14 -3.48
N SER A 230 -22.97 46.29 -2.53
CA SER A 230 -22.74 45.81 -1.15
C SER A 230 -22.74 44.30 -1.09
N VAL A 231 -21.80 43.71 -0.33
CA VAL A 231 -21.67 42.26 -0.19
C VAL A 231 -21.57 41.88 1.27
N PHE A 232 -22.28 40.86 1.70
CA PHE A 232 -22.04 40.27 3.01
C PHE A 232 -22.05 38.73 2.93
N GLY A 233 -21.24 38.12 3.79
CA GLY A 233 -21.07 36.70 3.91
C GLY A 233 -21.70 36.14 5.16
N TYR A 234 -21.26 34.95 5.52
CA TYR A 234 -21.63 34.23 6.74
C TYR A 234 -20.41 33.43 7.18
N ASP A 235 -20.19 33.29 8.47
CA ASP A 235 -19.17 32.63 9.28
C ASP A 235 -18.26 33.62 10.04
N ASP A 236 -17.97 34.81 9.48
CA ASP A 236 -17.06 35.85 10.01
C ASP A 236 -15.64 35.30 10.23
N THR A 237 -15.08 34.67 9.20
CA THR A 237 -13.73 34.15 9.18
C THR A 237 -12.67 35.26 9.34
N GLU A 238 -11.47 34.90 9.80
CA GLU A 238 -10.41 35.89 10.08
C GLU A 238 -10.06 36.79 8.89
N TRP A 239 -10.07 36.20 7.67
CA TRP A 239 -9.73 36.92 6.44
C TRP A 239 -10.77 38.00 6.06
N CYS A 240 -12.00 37.95 6.60
CA CYS A 240 -12.99 38.99 6.38
C CYS A 240 -12.51 40.40 6.81
N SER A 241 -11.65 40.46 7.81
CA SER A 241 -10.99 41.67 8.26
C SER A 241 -9.72 42.03 7.47
N GLN A 242 -9.21 41.11 6.66
CA GLN A 242 -7.95 41.26 5.93
C GLN A 242 -8.14 41.54 4.43
N ILE A 243 -9.27 41.09 3.84
CA ILE A 243 -9.61 41.36 2.44
C ILE A 243 -9.95 42.85 2.24
N TYR A 244 -9.71 43.37 1.03
CA TYR A 244 -10.06 44.76 0.69
C TYR A 244 -11.13 44.81 -0.41
N PRO A 245 -12.24 45.54 -0.15
CA PRO A 245 -12.72 46.12 1.14
C PRO A 245 -13.02 45.01 2.13
N THR A 246 -12.89 45.31 3.45
CA THR A 246 -13.19 44.34 4.50
C THR A 246 -14.64 43.88 4.43
N LEU A 247 -14.86 42.56 4.55
CA LEU A 247 -16.16 41.91 4.32
C LEU A 247 -17.04 42.00 5.56
N SER A 248 -18.24 42.53 5.43
CA SER A 248 -19.32 42.36 6.39
C SER A 248 -19.79 40.91 6.39
N SER A 249 -20.01 40.33 7.54
CA SER A 249 -20.39 38.93 7.64
C SER A 249 -21.26 38.65 8.86
N VAL A 250 -22.05 37.59 8.79
CA VAL A 250 -22.78 37.07 9.96
C VAL A 250 -21.81 36.22 10.76
N ARG A 251 -21.54 36.61 11.99
CA ARG A 251 -20.64 35.88 12.92
C ARG A 251 -21.31 34.62 13.45
N ALA A 252 -20.74 33.48 13.09
CA ALA A 252 -21.08 32.15 13.57
C ALA A 252 -19.86 31.59 14.31
N ASP A 253 -19.83 31.62 15.62
CA ASP A 253 -18.66 31.22 16.42
C ASP A 253 -18.54 29.69 16.49
N VAL A 254 -17.79 29.13 15.55
CA VAL A 254 -17.57 27.68 15.42
C VAL A 254 -16.89 27.09 16.66
N SER A 255 -16.04 27.85 17.34
CA SER A 255 -15.43 27.41 18.61
C SER A 255 -16.46 27.17 19.68
N LYS A 256 -17.46 28.10 19.82
CA LYS A 256 -18.58 27.89 20.74
C LYS A 256 -19.45 26.69 20.38
N LEU A 257 -19.61 26.42 19.07
CA LEU A 257 -20.33 25.24 18.57
C LEU A 257 -19.65 23.96 19.08
N GLY A 258 -18.34 23.85 18.89
CA GLY A 258 -17.53 22.74 19.39
C GLY A 258 -17.57 22.59 20.91
N SER A 259 -17.37 23.70 21.66
CA SER A 259 -17.42 23.69 23.13
C SER A 259 -18.77 23.17 23.63
N LYS A 260 -19.87 23.66 23.05
CA LYS A 260 -21.23 23.25 23.45
C LYS A 260 -21.52 21.79 23.10
N ALA A 261 -21.07 21.31 21.94
CA ALA A 261 -21.22 19.92 21.55
C ALA A 261 -20.49 18.95 22.51
N CYS A 262 -19.26 19.31 22.91
CA CYS A 262 -18.50 18.54 23.91
C CYS A 262 -19.19 18.54 25.29
N GLU A 263 -19.68 19.70 25.79
CA GLU A 263 -20.43 19.77 27.02
C GLU A 263 -21.65 18.86 27.02
N LEU A 264 -22.50 18.96 25.99
CA LEU A 264 -23.70 18.14 25.87
C LEU A 264 -23.37 16.65 25.80
N LEU A 265 -22.37 16.26 25.01
CA LEU A 265 -21.93 14.88 24.93
C LEU A 265 -21.45 14.33 26.27
N CYS A 266 -20.66 15.12 27.02
CA CYS A 266 -20.19 14.71 28.33
C CYS A 266 -21.34 14.50 29.32
N ARG A 267 -22.36 15.36 29.32
CA ARG A 267 -23.59 15.19 30.12
C ARG A 267 -24.39 13.94 29.69
N MET A 268 -24.53 13.69 28.41
CA MET A 268 -25.15 12.43 27.88
C MET A 268 -24.39 11.21 28.38
N MET A 269 -23.04 11.21 28.31
CA MET A 269 -22.22 10.10 28.81
C MET A 269 -22.34 9.88 30.32
N GLN A 270 -22.83 10.89 31.10
CA GLN A 270 -23.16 10.78 32.52
C GLN A 270 -24.59 10.31 32.78
N GLY A 271 -25.40 10.10 31.71
CA GLY A 271 -26.78 9.63 31.76
C GLY A 271 -27.81 10.74 31.86
N GLU A 272 -27.40 12.00 31.69
CA GLU A 272 -28.34 13.14 31.70
C GLU A 272 -29.12 13.17 30.37
N LYS A 273 -30.39 13.59 30.47
CA LYS A 273 -31.19 13.98 29.32
C LYS A 273 -30.84 15.38 28.91
N VAL A 274 -30.40 15.56 27.67
CA VAL A 274 -30.07 16.86 27.09
C VAL A 274 -30.92 17.13 25.87
N SER A 275 -31.10 18.40 25.53
CA SER A 275 -31.85 18.84 24.34
C SER A 275 -30.92 19.55 23.38
N SER A 276 -31.30 19.57 22.10
CA SER A 276 -30.63 20.34 21.07
C SER A 276 -30.55 21.82 21.42
N VAL A 277 -29.49 22.48 20.98
CA VAL A 277 -29.22 23.91 21.28
C VAL A 277 -28.92 24.64 19.97
N ARG A 278 -29.53 25.83 19.82
CA ARG A 278 -29.19 26.78 18.75
C ARG A 278 -28.41 27.94 19.35
N LEU A 279 -27.23 28.24 18.80
CA LEU A 279 -26.37 29.35 19.21
C LEU A 279 -26.73 30.61 18.41
N PRO A 280 -26.83 31.78 19.05
CA PRO A 280 -27.15 33.00 18.35
C PRO A 280 -26.03 33.44 17.42
N THR A 281 -26.43 34.05 16.29
CA THR A 281 -25.54 34.69 15.32
C THR A 281 -25.75 36.22 15.36
N ASP A 282 -24.73 37.00 15.01
CA ASP A 282 -24.78 38.47 14.98
C ASP A 282 -24.10 38.99 13.69
N LEU A 283 -24.66 40.06 13.14
CA LEU A 283 -24.04 40.75 11.99
C LEU A 283 -22.82 41.55 12.44
N VAL A 284 -21.74 41.46 11.71
CA VAL A 284 -20.55 42.29 11.82
C VAL A 284 -20.44 43.18 10.57
N ILE A 285 -20.68 44.48 10.75
CA ILE A 285 -20.65 45.44 9.66
C ILE A 285 -19.21 45.90 9.42
N ARG A 286 -18.79 45.89 8.16
CA ARG A 286 -17.48 46.35 7.67
C ARG A 286 -17.64 47.17 6.39
N ASN A 287 -16.52 47.40 5.67
CA ASN A 287 -16.47 48.31 4.55
C ASN A 287 -17.25 47.84 3.31
N SER A 288 -17.59 46.52 3.19
CA SER A 288 -18.42 46.02 2.09
C SER A 288 -19.86 46.48 2.12
N PHE A 289 -20.29 47.18 3.18
CA PHE A 289 -21.61 47.85 3.28
C PHE A 289 -21.57 49.37 3.09
N CYS A 290 -20.43 49.96 2.78
CA CYS A 290 -20.31 51.39 2.58
C CYS A 290 -20.59 51.77 1.14
N ARG A 291 -21.66 52.55 0.86
CA ARG A 291 -21.96 53.09 -0.47
C ARG A 291 -21.59 54.57 -0.52
N GLY A 292 -20.72 54.90 -1.46
CA GLY A 292 -20.69 56.24 -2.06
C GLY A 292 -19.95 57.35 -1.34
N ASN A 293 -19.32 57.15 -0.21
CA ASN A 293 -18.45 58.17 0.36
C ASN A 293 -16.99 57.68 0.41
N GLN A 294 -16.27 57.92 -0.68
CA GLN A 294 -14.85 57.55 -0.82
C GLN A 294 -14.02 58.16 0.32
N GLU A 295 -14.38 59.39 0.79
CA GLU A 295 -13.71 60.08 1.89
C GLU A 295 -13.95 59.35 3.26
N GLU A 296 -15.13 58.71 3.49
CA GLU A 296 -15.37 57.91 4.68
C GLU A 296 -14.70 56.55 4.61
N VAL A 297 -14.61 55.93 3.44
CA VAL A 297 -13.89 54.68 3.25
C VAL A 297 -12.38 54.92 3.36
N ASP A 298 -11.86 56.02 2.81
CA ASP A 298 -10.44 56.40 2.89
C ASP A 298 -10.04 56.88 4.32
N ALA A 299 -10.93 57.57 5.03
CA ALA A 299 -10.69 57.96 6.40
C ALA A 299 -10.78 56.81 7.43
N ARG A 300 -11.58 55.78 7.15
CA ARG A 300 -11.63 54.55 7.99
C ARG A 300 -10.47 53.58 7.68
N ASN A 301 -9.90 53.67 6.49
CA ASN A 301 -8.65 53.04 6.11
C ASN A 301 -7.53 54.03 6.35
N ASP A 302 -6.99 54.11 7.54
CA ASP A 302 -5.70 54.79 7.75
C ASP A 302 -4.65 54.02 6.93
N VAL A 303 -4.56 54.45 5.66
CA VAL A 303 -3.93 53.68 4.52
C VAL A 303 -2.45 53.46 4.79
N LEU A 304 -1.79 54.31 5.56
CA LEU A 304 -0.38 54.22 5.88
C LEU A 304 -0.08 53.21 6.99
N GLU A 305 -0.81 53.23 8.10
CA GLU A 305 -0.63 52.24 9.19
C GLU A 305 -1.00 50.83 8.76
N LYS A 306 -2.05 50.72 7.93
CA LYS A 306 -2.39 49.40 7.32
C LYS A 306 -1.37 48.94 6.30
N TYR A 307 -0.77 49.82 5.52
CA TYR A 307 0.24 49.43 4.51
C TYR A 307 1.50 48.91 5.19
N GLU A 308 1.94 49.54 6.30
CA GLU A 308 3.07 49.08 7.09
C GLU A 308 2.76 47.77 7.84
N SER A 309 1.56 47.62 8.40
CA SER A 309 1.13 46.38 9.03
C SER A 309 0.91 45.24 8.08
N MET A 310 0.37 45.52 6.87
CA MET A 310 0.24 44.55 5.79
C MET A 310 1.59 44.09 5.24
N ASN A 311 2.57 45.00 5.07
CA ASN A 311 3.92 44.62 4.64
C ASN A 311 4.62 43.76 5.71
N HIS A 312 4.51 44.12 6.98
CA HIS A 312 5.07 43.33 8.07
C HIS A 312 4.42 41.93 8.15
N TRP A 313 3.09 41.89 8.04
CA TRP A 313 2.34 40.63 7.99
C TRP A 313 2.70 39.78 6.75
N ALA A 314 2.84 40.40 5.56
CA ALA A 314 3.25 39.72 4.35
C ALA A 314 4.67 39.15 4.47
N ASP A 315 5.60 39.91 5.08
CA ASP A 315 6.96 39.43 5.32
C ASP A 315 7.01 38.29 6.34
N GLU A 316 6.20 38.35 7.40
CA GLU A 316 6.07 37.29 8.39
C GLU A 316 5.46 36.01 7.79
N LEU A 317 4.37 36.18 7.01
CA LEU A 317 3.71 35.08 6.29
C LEU A 317 4.68 34.44 5.28
N PHE A 318 5.41 35.27 4.52
CA PHE A 318 6.39 34.82 3.54
C PHE A 318 7.56 34.09 4.22
N GLY A 319 8.01 34.58 5.37
CA GLY A 319 9.02 33.93 6.22
C GLY A 319 8.53 32.60 6.77
N LYS A 320 7.28 32.53 7.26
CA LYS A 320 6.62 31.29 7.70
C LYS A 320 6.53 30.30 6.56
N GLN A 321 6.04 30.74 5.39
CA GLN A 321 5.89 29.88 4.20
C GLN A 321 7.22 29.31 3.70
N LYS A 322 8.28 30.13 3.66
CA LYS A 322 9.63 29.66 3.31
C LYS A 322 10.14 28.59 4.26
N ARG A 323 9.94 28.78 5.57
CA ARG A 323 10.33 27.81 6.60
C ARG A 323 9.60 26.49 6.42
N VAL A 324 8.27 26.55 6.28
CA VAL A 324 7.44 25.37 6.04
C VAL A 324 7.86 24.64 4.78
N ASN A 325 8.04 25.34 3.66
CA ASN A 325 8.50 24.74 2.41
C ASN A 325 9.87 24.03 2.55
N PHE A 326 10.77 24.61 3.34
CA PHE A 326 12.07 24.01 3.65
C PHE A 326 11.92 22.71 4.47
N GLU A 327 11.09 22.74 5.52
CA GLU A 327 10.84 21.56 6.36
C GLU A 327 10.12 20.45 5.58
N MET A 328 9.11 20.81 4.76
CA MET A 328 8.44 19.86 3.86
C MET A 328 9.41 19.17 2.90
N LYS A 329 10.31 19.95 2.29
CA LYS A 329 11.35 19.40 1.42
C LYS A 329 12.26 18.43 2.17
N ASN A 330 12.73 18.81 3.35
CA ASN A 330 13.59 17.97 4.19
C ASN A 330 12.87 16.69 4.63
N PHE A 331 11.58 16.80 4.98
CA PHE A 331 10.74 15.67 5.32
C PHE A 331 10.66 14.66 4.17
N ILE A 332 10.32 15.13 2.95
CA ILE A 332 10.28 14.27 1.75
C ILE A 332 11.63 13.60 1.50
N LEU A 333 12.74 14.37 1.55
CA LEU A 333 14.08 13.82 1.32
C LEU A 333 14.43 12.73 2.33
N LYS A 334 14.12 12.91 3.60
CA LYS A 334 14.34 11.88 4.63
C LYS A 334 13.53 10.62 4.36
N LEU A 335 12.26 10.74 3.93
CA LEU A 335 11.42 9.59 3.59
C LEU A 335 11.89 8.82 2.35
N LEU A 336 12.65 9.45 1.45
CA LEU A 336 13.23 8.81 0.25
C LEU A 336 14.56 8.09 0.53
N CYS A 337 15.16 8.29 1.69
CA CYS A 337 16.49 7.73 2.03
C CYS A 337 16.44 6.32 2.65
N PHE A 338 15.28 5.63 2.64
CA PHE A 338 15.21 4.26 3.16
C PHE A 338 15.90 3.28 2.21
N GLU A 339 17.07 2.76 2.64
CA GLU A 339 17.84 1.79 1.85
C GLU A 339 17.33 0.36 1.97
N LYS A 340 16.66 0.03 3.08
CA LYS A 340 16.16 -1.33 3.37
C LYS A 340 14.80 -1.27 4.05
N GLY A 341 13.91 -2.20 3.67
CA GLY A 341 12.59 -2.38 4.28
C GLY A 341 12.62 -3.00 5.67
N THR A 342 13.40 -2.45 6.60
CA THR A 342 13.51 -2.97 7.97
C THR A 342 12.44 -2.39 8.89
N ASP A 343 12.13 -3.09 9.98
CA ASP A 343 11.21 -2.57 11.02
C ASP A 343 11.72 -1.28 11.69
N GLN A 344 13.00 -0.95 11.60
CA GLN A 344 13.60 0.30 12.10
C GLN A 344 13.13 1.53 11.31
N SER A 345 12.85 1.38 10.03
CA SER A 345 12.40 2.47 9.16
C SER A 345 11.08 3.10 9.60
N PHE A 346 10.23 2.36 10.31
CA PHE A 346 8.97 2.92 10.82
C PHE A 346 9.19 3.95 11.95
N GLY A 347 10.19 3.77 12.81
CA GLY A 347 10.58 4.76 13.79
C GLY A 347 11.23 5.99 13.13
N GLU A 348 12.01 5.78 12.09
CA GLU A 348 12.60 6.88 11.32
C GLU A 348 11.52 7.76 10.68
N ILE A 349 10.40 7.17 10.18
CA ILE A 349 9.25 7.93 9.71
C ILE A 349 8.72 8.86 10.81
N LEU A 350 8.47 8.34 12.02
CA LEU A 350 7.95 9.15 13.12
C LEU A 350 8.93 10.27 13.49
N ALA A 351 10.23 9.98 13.56
CA ALA A 351 11.25 10.98 13.88
C ALA A 351 11.31 12.15 12.88
N THR A 352 10.77 11.98 11.66
CA THR A 352 10.73 13.08 10.67
C THR A 352 9.61 14.10 10.93
N MET A 353 8.67 13.80 11.84
CA MET A 353 7.48 14.63 12.09
C MET A 353 7.68 15.75 13.12
N GLU A 354 8.87 15.90 13.69
CA GLU A 354 9.18 16.89 14.73
C GLU A 354 8.78 18.33 14.35
N TRP A 355 8.90 18.70 13.06
CA TRP A 355 8.54 20.04 12.57
C TRP A 355 7.03 20.35 12.68
N LEU A 356 6.18 19.31 12.79
CA LEU A 356 4.74 19.43 13.04
C LEU A 356 4.40 19.53 14.54
N LYS A 357 5.41 19.64 15.41
CA LYS A 357 5.27 19.68 16.87
C LYS A 357 4.49 18.47 17.44
N ILE A 358 4.59 17.34 16.77
CA ILE A 358 4.05 16.07 17.24
C ILE A 358 5.02 15.52 18.29
N HIS A 359 4.52 15.16 19.45
CA HIS A 359 5.27 14.56 20.55
C HIS A 359 4.75 13.17 20.93
N ASN A 360 3.53 12.84 20.49
CA ASN A 360 2.94 11.53 20.67
C ASN A 360 2.37 11.05 19.34
N ALA A 361 2.81 9.88 18.90
CA ALA A 361 2.33 9.24 17.67
C ALA A 361 2.36 7.73 17.77
N PHE A 362 1.44 7.07 17.07
CA PHE A 362 1.31 5.62 16.99
C PHE A 362 1.10 5.24 15.53
N LEU A 363 2.07 4.51 14.96
CA LEU A 363 2.02 4.04 13.58
C LEU A 363 1.53 2.60 13.53
N TYR A 364 0.29 2.42 13.12
CA TYR A 364 -0.35 1.12 12.97
C TYR A 364 -0.37 0.72 11.50
N ILE A 365 0.12 -0.48 11.20
CA ILE A 365 0.13 -1.05 9.85
C ILE A 365 -0.76 -2.29 9.84
N TYR A 366 -1.50 -2.52 8.77
CA TYR A 366 -2.24 -3.75 8.55
C TYR A 366 -1.28 -4.91 8.28
N GLU A 367 -1.63 -6.11 8.71
CA GLU A 367 -0.79 -7.31 8.49
C GLU A 367 -0.58 -7.54 6.99
N GLU A 368 -1.64 -7.37 6.21
CA GLU A 368 -1.62 -7.30 4.75
C GLU A 368 -2.35 -6.01 4.31
N PRO A 369 -1.90 -5.33 3.25
CA PRO A 369 -2.62 -4.20 2.70
C PRO A 369 -4.04 -4.59 2.26
N VAL A 370 -5.01 -3.72 2.51
CA VAL A 370 -6.43 -3.98 2.22
C VAL A 370 -6.86 -3.16 1.02
N ILE A 371 -7.48 -3.82 0.04
CA ILE A 371 -8.13 -3.11 -1.09
C ILE A 371 -9.46 -2.57 -0.60
N HIS A 372 -9.72 -1.30 -0.86
CA HIS A 372 -11.00 -0.65 -0.58
C HIS A 372 -11.40 0.22 -1.77
N LEU A 373 -12.58 -0.05 -2.31
CA LEU A 373 -13.15 0.67 -3.44
C LEU A 373 -14.17 1.70 -2.97
N ASN A 374 -14.35 2.77 -3.74
CA ASN A 374 -15.37 3.77 -3.45
C ASN A 374 -16.77 3.13 -3.36
N HIS A 375 -17.60 3.63 -2.44
CA HIS A 375 -18.94 3.12 -2.10
C HIS A 375 -18.99 1.76 -1.39
N GLU A 376 -17.87 1.12 -1.07
CA GLU A 376 -17.84 -0.08 -0.24
C GLU A 376 -17.77 0.28 1.25
N LEU A 377 -18.46 -0.52 2.10
CA LEU A 377 -18.33 -0.39 3.54
C LEU A 377 -17.00 -1.00 4.00
N PHE A 378 -16.09 -0.15 4.42
CA PHE A 378 -14.83 -0.61 4.98
C PHE A 378 -15.01 -1.17 6.39
N GLN A 379 -14.43 -2.33 6.65
CA GLN A 379 -14.32 -2.90 7.98
C GLN A 379 -12.85 -2.94 8.40
N MET A 380 -12.51 -2.18 9.43
CA MET A 380 -11.16 -2.17 9.97
C MET A 380 -10.78 -3.57 10.47
N PRO A 381 -9.61 -4.12 10.10
CA PRO A 381 -9.12 -5.38 10.60
C PRO A 381 -9.13 -5.46 12.13
N GLU A 382 -9.48 -6.61 12.70
CA GLU A 382 -9.54 -6.80 14.16
C GLU A 382 -8.17 -6.64 14.84
N GLN A 383 -7.10 -6.91 14.10
CA GLN A 383 -5.73 -6.81 14.57
C GLN A 383 -4.92 -5.86 13.68
N LEU A 384 -4.10 -5.07 14.31
CA LEU A 384 -3.18 -4.12 13.70
C LEU A 384 -1.78 -4.35 14.24
N LEU A 385 -0.77 -4.02 13.45
CA LEU A 385 0.64 -4.06 13.86
C LEU A 385 1.07 -2.65 14.26
N LEU A 386 1.28 -2.41 15.57
CA LEU A 386 1.93 -1.18 16.03
C LEU A 386 3.43 -1.31 15.74
N LYS A 387 3.90 -0.66 14.67
CA LYS A 387 5.29 -0.76 14.19
C LYS A 387 6.22 0.15 14.97
N ALA A 388 5.78 1.38 15.21
CA ALA A 388 6.54 2.38 15.95
C ALA A 388 5.61 3.25 16.77
N ARG A 389 6.13 3.84 17.84
CA ARG A 389 5.45 4.87 18.61
C ARG A 389 6.42 5.99 18.98
N GLU A 390 5.87 7.16 19.15
CA GLU A 390 6.54 8.29 19.76
C GLU A 390 5.78 8.67 21.03
N LEU A 391 6.49 8.84 22.14
CA LEU A 391 5.93 9.30 23.41
C LEU A 391 6.81 10.39 23.99
N HIS A 392 6.22 11.58 24.23
CA HIS A 392 6.94 12.75 24.76
C HIS A 392 8.22 13.08 23.93
N GLY A 393 8.14 12.95 22.61
CA GLY A 393 9.27 13.17 21.69
C GLY A 393 10.29 12.03 21.62
N ASN A 394 10.05 10.90 22.30
CA ASN A 394 10.93 9.74 22.24
C ASN A 394 10.35 8.68 21.28
N VAL A 395 11.05 8.40 20.21
CA VAL A 395 10.66 7.41 19.20
C VAL A 395 11.17 6.02 19.56
N GLU A 396 10.30 5.03 19.46
CA GLU A 396 10.59 3.62 19.75
C GLU A 396 10.00 2.72 18.65
N ASN A 397 10.83 1.85 18.08
CA ASN A 397 10.38 0.75 17.24
C ASN A 397 9.87 -0.41 18.11
N ILE A 398 8.70 -0.94 17.80
CA ILE A 398 8.07 -2.00 18.59
C ILE A 398 8.59 -3.36 18.15
N PRO A 399 9.18 -4.16 19.05
CA PRO A 399 9.64 -5.51 18.73
C PRO A 399 8.52 -6.38 18.16
N ALA A 400 8.83 -7.25 17.18
CA ALA A 400 7.85 -8.04 16.43
C ALA A 400 6.85 -8.81 17.31
N ILE A 401 7.31 -9.36 18.45
CA ILE A 401 6.49 -10.10 19.42
C ILE A 401 5.44 -9.22 20.14
N HIS A 402 5.63 -7.89 20.13
CA HIS A 402 4.75 -6.93 20.80
C HIS A 402 3.94 -6.06 19.83
N GLN A 403 4.11 -6.24 18.52
CA GLN A 403 3.44 -5.41 17.51
C GLN A 403 1.93 -5.65 17.42
N LYS A 404 1.46 -6.89 17.53
CA LYS A 404 0.03 -7.24 17.37
C LYS A 404 -0.83 -6.56 18.44
N LYS A 405 -1.75 -5.69 17.99
CA LYS A 405 -2.71 -4.97 18.84
C LYS A 405 -4.12 -5.22 18.34
N LYS A 406 -5.07 -5.39 19.27
CA LYS A 406 -6.49 -5.47 18.91
C LYS A 406 -6.99 -4.08 18.55
N ALA A 407 -7.68 -3.95 17.43
CA ALA A 407 -8.24 -2.67 16.95
C ALA A 407 -9.10 -1.94 17.99
N LYS A 408 -9.81 -2.67 18.87
CA LYS A 408 -10.59 -2.08 19.98
C LYS A 408 -9.77 -1.31 21.02
N ASN A 409 -8.45 -1.39 20.99
CA ASN A 409 -7.56 -0.76 21.97
C ASN A 409 -6.77 0.42 21.38
N ILE A 410 -6.92 0.77 20.10
CA ILE A 410 -6.14 1.82 19.45
C ILE A 410 -6.29 3.20 20.10
N PHE A 411 -7.45 3.48 20.71
CA PHE A 411 -7.74 4.74 21.41
C PHE A 411 -7.67 4.60 22.95
N ARG A 412 -7.09 3.53 23.47
CA ARG A 412 -6.85 3.37 24.90
C ARG A 412 -5.46 3.87 25.27
N PHE A 413 -5.28 5.18 25.22
CA PHE A 413 -3.99 5.86 25.33
C PHE A 413 -3.22 5.54 26.62
N SER A 414 -3.91 5.33 27.74
CA SER A 414 -3.28 4.90 29.00
C SER A 414 -2.58 3.52 28.89
N ARG A 415 -3.12 2.62 28.06
CA ARG A 415 -2.49 1.31 27.78
C ARG A 415 -1.33 1.42 26.77
N LEU A 416 -1.26 2.51 26.05
CA LEU A 416 -0.19 2.81 25.10
C LEU A 416 0.97 3.59 25.75
N GLY A 417 0.85 3.93 27.05
CA GLY A 417 1.88 4.60 27.81
C GLY A 417 1.66 6.11 28.02
N MET A 418 0.53 6.66 27.53
CA MET A 418 0.20 8.08 27.77
C MET A 418 -0.52 8.25 29.10
N SER A 419 0.06 9.08 29.98
CA SER A 419 -0.56 9.50 31.26
C SER A 419 -1.37 10.77 31.10
N ASP A 420 -0.97 11.61 30.17
CA ASP A 420 -1.57 12.92 29.94
C ASP A 420 -2.87 12.83 29.14
N ARG A 421 -3.59 13.96 29.06
CA ARG A 421 -4.78 14.04 28.22
C ARG A 421 -4.40 13.96 26.76
N ALA A 422 -5.03 13.05 26.04
CA ALA A 422 -4.79 12.84 24.63
C ALA A 422 -5.66 13.77 23.77
N TRP A 423 -5.02 14.50 22.86
CA TRP A 423 -5.61 15.29 21.79
C TRP A 423 -5.05 14.76 20.49
N MET A 424 -5.75 13.83 19.87
CA MET A 424 -5.19 13.06 18.78
C MET A 424 -6.02 13.25 17.52
N VAL A 425 -5.37 12.98 16.39
CA VAL A 425 -6.02 12.80 15.09
C VAL A 425 -5.62 11.46 14.53
N THR A 426 -6.50 10.85 13.77
CA THR A 426 -6.21 9.62 13.02
C THR A 426 -6.13 9.96 11.54
N LEU A 427 -5.05 9.57 10.87
CA LEU A 427 -4.84 9.76 9.44
C LEU A 427 -4.75 8.41 8.75
N PRO A 428 -5.43 8.19 7.60
CA PRO A 428 -5.35 6.94 6.87
C PRO A 428 -4.02 6.88 6.11
N LEU A 429 -3.45 5.70 5.99
CA LEU A 429 -2.26 5.45 5.18
C LEU A 429 -2.64 4.62 3.97
N TYR A 430 -2.67 5.22 2.80
CA TYR A 430 -3.19 4.61 1.57
C TYR A 430 -2.40 5.03 0.33
N ALA A 431 -2.49 4.24 -0.72
CA ALA A 431 -2.09 4.65 -2.05
C ALA A 431 -3.02 4.00 -3.07
N ASN A 432 -3.73 4.80 -3.82
CA ASN A 432 -4.83 4.41 -4.68
C ASN A 432 -5.91 3.64 -3.87
N GLU A 433 -6.31 2.45 -4.32
CA GLU A 433 -7.29 1.59 -3.63
C GLU A 433 -6.70 0.81 -2.45
N MET A 434 -5.37 0.89 -2.21
CA MET A 434 -4.69 0.11 -1.19
C MET A 434 -4.54 0.88 0.11
N LEU A 435 -5.07 0.33 1.18
CA LEU A 435 -4.89 0.79 2.56
C LEU A 435 -3.77 0.00 3.24
N TYR A 436 -2.82 0.70 3.82
CA TYR A 436 -1.67 0.11 4.51
C TYR A 436 -1.80 0.16 6.03
N GLY A 437 -2.58 1.11 6.57
CA GLY A 437 -2.69 1.30 8.00
C GLY A 437 -3.26 2.65 8.40
N ILE A 438 -2.96 3.07 9.62
CA ILE A 438 -3.36 4.38 10.17
C ILE A 438 -2.23 4.97 11.00
N LEU A 439 -2.10 6.28 10.96
CA LEU A 439 -1.31 7.07 11.88
C LEU A 439 -2.26 7.74 12.90
N VAL A 440 -1.99 7.56 14.19
CA VAL A 440 -2.67 8.28 15.28
C VAL A 440 -1.63 9.19 15.93
N CYS A 441 -1.79 10.51 15.84
CA CYS A 441 -0.80 11.45 16.36
C CYS A 441 -1.45 12.65 17.05
N ASP A 442 -0.64 13.47 17.74
CA ASP A 442 -1.10 14.69 18.37
C ASP A 442 -1.81 15.61 17.36
N LEU A 443 -2.94 16.17 17.75
CA LEU A 443 -3.65 17.19 17.00
C LEU A 443 -3.03 18.57 17.31
N THR A 444 -2.07 18.97 16.50
CA THR A 444 -1.41 20.29 16.57
C THR A 444 -2.02 21.25 15.55
N ASP A 445 -1.72 22.53 15.66
CA ASP A 445 -2.15 23.52 14.67
C ASP A 445 -1.48 23.25 13.32
N GLU A 446 -0.23 22.76 13.32
CA GLU A 446 0.50 22.34 12.13
C GLU A 446 -0.13 21.11 11.47
N VAL A 447 -0.65 20.15 12.24
CA VAL A 447 -1.35 18.98 11.70
C VAL A 447 -2.72 19.37 11.15
N LEU A 448 -3.41 20.34 11.74
CA LEU A 448 -4.64 20.90 11.17
C LEU A 448 -4.39 21.63 9.83
N GLU A 449 -3.19 22.17 9.62
CA GLU A 449 -2.80 22.86 8.38
C GLU A 449 -2.21 21.92 7.32
N TYR A 450 -1.42 20.90 7.74
CA TYR A 450 -0.64 20.02 6.83
C TYR A 450 -0.95 18.54 6.97
N GLY A 451 -2.00 18.14 7.70
CA GLY A 451 -2.27 16.73 8.00
C GLY A 451 -2.54 15.85 6.77
N GLU A 452 -3.21 16.37 5.74
CA GLU A 452 -3.43 15.64 4.49
C GLU A 452 -2.11 15.42 3.73
N PHE A 453 -1.26 16.44 3.67
CA PHE A 453 0.08 16.30 3.12
C PHE A 453 0.89 15.26 3.90
N LEU A 454 0.86 15.30 5.22
CA LEU A 454 1.52 14.31 6.10
C LEU A 454 1.04 12.89 5.79
N SER A 455 -0.27 12.68 5.73
CA SER A 455 -0.89 11.39 5.41
C SER A 455 -0.38 10.84 4.08
N ASN A 456 -0.39 11.66 3.03
CA ASN A 456 0.04 11.28 1.69
C ASN A 456 1.53 10.92 1.64
N GLN A 457 2.41 11.68 2.30
CA GLN A 457 3.85 11.42 2.28
C GLN A 457 4.22 10.16 3.09
N ILE A 458 3.62 9.97 4.26
CA ILE A 458 3.82 8.75 5.05
C ILE A 458 3.24 7.54 4.31
N SER A 459 2.11 7.68 3.67
CA SER A 459 1.52 6.62 2.82
C SER A 459 2.49 6.17 1.72
N ALA A 460 3.11 7.12 1.03
CA ALA A 460 4.11 6.84 0.01
C ALA A 460 5.33 6.10 0.57
N ALA A 461 5.83 6.52 1.74
CA ALA A 461 6.94 5.86 2.43
C ALA A 461 6.57 4.44 2.87
N VAL A 462 5.40 4.23 3.46
CA VAL A 462 4.92 2.90 3.88
C VAL A 462 4.72 1.98 2.68
N LYS A 463 4.16 2.49 1.57
CA LYS A 463 4.06 1.75 0.30
C LYS A 463 5.43 1.32 -0.19
N MET A 464 6.43 2.21 -0.17
CA MET A 464 7.79 1.90 -0.59
C MET A 464 8.42 0.83 0.30
N LEU A 465 8.28 0.92 1.61
CA LEU A 465 8.76 -0.10 2.55
C LEU A 465 8.11 -1.47 2.30
N ASN A 466 6.82 -1.50 2.01
CA ASN A 466 6.11 -2.73 1.68
C ASN A 466 6.63 -3.35 0.36
N LEU A 467 6.86 -2.52 -0.66
CA LEU A 467 7.44 -2.97 -1.94
C LEU A 467 8.86 -3.52 -1.77
N LEU A 468 9.71 -2.86 -0.98
CA LEU A 468 11.08 -3.33 -0.69
C LEU A 468 11.05 -4.69 0.00
N LYS A 469 10.21 -4.85 1.03
CA LYS A 469 10.05 -6.12 1.74
C LYS A 469 9.55 -7.24 0.84
N ASN A 470 8.58 -6.95 -0.03
CA ASN A 470 8.07 -7.94 -0.98
C ASN A 470 9.13 -8.34 -1.99
N ASN A 471 9.95 -7.39 -2.50
CA ASN A 471 11.06 -7.68 -3.39
C ASN A 471 12.11 -8.58 -2.73
N GLU A 472 12.50 -8.31 -1.48
CA GLU A 472 13.43 -9.16 -0.71
C GLU A 472 12.88 -10.60 -0.57
N ASN A 473 11.59 -10.76 -0.27
CA ASN A 473 10.95 -12.06 -0.16
C ASN A 473 10.93 -12.82 -1.50
N ILE A 474 10.59 -12.12 -2.60
CA ILE A 474 10.57 -12.70 -3.95
C ILE A 474 11.99 -13.12 -4.37
N GLN A 475 12.98 -12.28 -4.09
CA GLN A 475 14.38 -12.57 -4.40
C GLN A 475 14.87 -13.83 -3.67
N LYS A 476 14.54 -13.95 -2.39
CA LYS A 476 14.86 -15.15 -1.60
C LYS A 476 14.17 -16.41 -2.15
N GLN A 477 12.87 -16.32 -2.50
CA GLN A 477 12.16 -17.46 -3.11
C GLN A 477 12.74 -17.87 -4.46
N LEU A 478 13.21 -16.89 -5.25
CA LEU A 478 13.87 -17.14 -6.51
C LEU A 478 15.21 -17.86 -6.32
N GLU A 479 16.02 -17.42 -5.34
CA GLU A 479 17.29 -18.08 -5.01
C GLU A 479 17.08 -19.51 -4.55
N ASP A 480 16.11 -19.77 -3.66
CA ASP A 480 15.75 -21.11 -3.22
C ASP A 480 15.29 -22.02 -4.39
N SER A 481 14.48 -21.46 -5.30
CA SER A 481 14.00 -22.19 -6.48
C SER A 481 15.14 -22.51 -7.47
N LEU A 482 16.06 -21.56 -7.67
CA LEU A 482 17.24 -21.77 -8.51
C LEU A 482 18.17 -22.84 -7.94
N TYR A 483 18.32 -22.91 -6.62
CA TYR A 483 19.11 -23.95 -5.95
C TYR A 483 18.51 -25.33 -6.23
N VAL A 484 17.21 -25.52 -6.01
CA VAL A 484 16.50 -26.79 -6.27
C VAL A 484 16.59 -27.20 -7.75
N LEU A 485 16.43 -26.24 -8.66
CA LEU A 485 16.58 -26.50 -10.11
C LEU A 485 17.98 -27.00 -10.48
N LYS A 486 19.02 -26.42 -9.89
CA LYS A 486 20.40 -26.85 -10.13
C LYS A 486 20.66 -28.27 -9.64
N GLU A 487 20.17 -28.62 -8.44
CA GLU A 487 20.29 -29.99 -7.91
C GLU A 487 19.56 -31.00 -8.80
N ASN A 488 18.33 -30.71 -9.19
CA ASN A 488 17.54 -31.57 -10.06
C ASN A 488 18.22 -31.75 -11.43
N ASN A 489 18.80 -30.71 -12.00
CA ASN A 489 19.52 -30.79 -13.28
C ASN A 489 20.78 -31.67 -13.16
N LEU A 490 21.54 -31.55 -12.06
CA LEU A 490 22.71 -32.36 -11.81
C LEU A 490 22.34 -33.85 -11.68
N GLU A 491 21.23 -34.13 -11.00
CA GLU A 491 20.71 -35.49 -10.85
C GLU A 491 20.26 -36.06 -12.21
N LEU A 492 19.51 -35.29 -12.99
CA LEU A 492 19.07 -35.66 -14.35
C LEU A 492 20.26 -35.89 -15.28
N GLU A 493 21.29 -35.05 -15.23
CA GLU A 493 22.52 -35.27 -16.01
C GLU A 493 23.19 -36.58 -15.63
N THR A 494 23.26 -36.92 -14.36
CA THR A 494 23.86 -38.15 -13.85
C THR A 494 23.05 -39.37 -14.32
N LEU A 495 21.73 -39.34 -14.18
CA LEU A 495 20.82 -40.37 -14.62
C LEU A 495 20.86 -40.57 -16.16
N SER A 496 21.00 -39.48 -16.93
CA SER A 496 21.09 -39.48 -18.38
C SER A 496 22.35 -40.17 -18.92
N LYS A 497 23.39 -40.41 -18.12
CA LYS A 497 24.67 -41.00 -18.47
C LYS A 497 24.82 -42.46 -18.05
N LYS A 498 23.89 -43.01 -17.28
CA LYS A 498 23.91 -44.39 -16.80
C LYS A 498 22.92 -45.27 -17.51
N ASP A 499 23.23 -46.57 -17.59
CA ASP A 499 22.32 -47.61 -18.03
C ASP A 499 21.41 -48.00 -16.85
N PRO A 500 20.08 -47.95 -17.00
CA PRO A 500 19.16 -48.18 -15.91
C PRO A 500 19.15 -49.62 -15.38
N LEU A 501 19.54 -50.60 -16.18
CA LEU A 501 19.61 -51.99 -15.76
C LEU A 501 20.91 -52.27 -14.99
N THR A 502 22.06 -51.92 -15.55
CA THR A 502 23.35 -52.34 -15.01
C THR A 502 24.04 -51.34 -14.12
N GLY A 503 23.56 -50.06 -14.08
CA GLY A 503 24.13 -48.97 -13.27
C GLY A 503 25.48 -48.43 -13.77
N ILE A 504 26.14 -49.07 -14.75
CA ILE A 504 27.34 -48.54 -15.42
C ILE A 504 26.96 -47.43 -16.39
N CYS A 505 27.95 -46.85 -17.10
CA CYS A 505 27.64 -45.84 -18.12
C CYS A 505 26.76 -46.42 -19.25
N ASN A 506 25.89 -45.59 -19.82
CA ASN A 506 25.29 -45.88 -21.14
C ASN A 506 26.19 -45.37 -22.23
N ARG A 507 25.78 -45.55 -23.51
CA ARG A 507 26.54 -45.12 -24.68
C ARG A 507 26.95 -43.64 -24.61
N ARG A 508 26.05 -42.76 -24.16
CA ARG A 508 26.35 -41.34 -24.04
C ARG A 508 27.41 -41.09 -22.96
N GLY A 509 27.25 -41.71 -21.80
CA GLY A 509 28.20 -41.63 -20.70
C GLY A 509 29.58 -42.16 -21.09
N PHE A 510 29.65 -43.25 -21.90
CA PHE A 510 30.92 -43.79 -22.41
C PHE A 510 31.73 -42.71 -23.15
N PHE A 511 31.15 -42.09 -24.17
CA PHE A 511 31.88 -41.11 -24.99
C PHE A 511 32.26 -39.89 -24.16
N GLU A 512 31.34 -39.40 -23.29
CA GLU A 512 31.57 -38.21 -22.47
C GLU A 512 32.72 -38.39 -21.46
N TYR A 513 32.89 -39.61 -20.90
CA TYR A 513 33.99 -39.88 -19.98
C TYR A 513 35.25 -40.37 -20.68
N ALA A 514 35.17 -41.20 -21.74
CA ALA A 514 36.32 -41.76 -22.41
C ALA A 514 37.07 -40.78 -23.32
N GLU A 515 36.38 -39.78 -23.93
CA GLU A 515 37.05 -38.78 -24.78
C GLU A 515 38.07 -37.91 -24.01
N PRO A 516 37.74 -37.36 -22.82
CA PRO A 516 38.71 -36.66 -21.99
C PRO A 516 39.88 -37.56 -21.52
N MET A 517 39.57 -38.86 -21.24
CA MET A 517 40.56 -39.84 -20.85
C MET A 517 41.54 -40.15 -22.00
N LEU A 518 41.06 -40.27 -23.21
CA LEU A 518 41.94 -40.46 -24.41
C LEU A 518 42.87 -39.24 -24.58
N LYS A 519 42.33 -38.01 -24.43
CA LYS A 519 43.16 -36.79 -24.49
C LYS A 519 44.23 -36.80 -23.40
N LYS A 520 43.88 -37.23 -22.18
CA LYS A 520 44.81 -37.35 -21.07
C LYS A 520 45.86 -38.42 -21.28
N ALA A 521 45.51 -39.58 -21.86
CA ALA A 521 46.41 -40.65 -22.21
C ALA A 521 47.44 -40.21 -23.26
N ARG A 522 47.03 -39.50 -24.30
CA ARG A 522 47.89 -38.92 -25.32
C ARG A 522 48.89 -37.92 -24.73
N ALA A 523 48.37 -37.00 -23.85
CA ALA A 523 49.28 -36.04 -23.21
C ALA A 523 50.26 -36.65 -22.23
N ALA A 524 49.94 -37.83 -21.67
CA ALA A 524 50.80 -38.58 -20.74
C ALA A 524 51.67 -39.64 -21.47
N GLU A 525 51.65 -39.71 -22.80
CA GLU A 525 52.33 -40.70 -23.62
C GLU A 525 52.05 -42.17 -23.16
N LYS A 526 50.81 -42.44 -22.75
CA LYS A 526 50.37 -43.78 -22.29
C LYS A 526 49.44 -44.44 -23.33
N THR A 527 49.52 -45.77 -23.36
CA THR A 527 48.61 -46.57 -24.17
C THR A 527 47.17 -46.45 -23.63
N PHE A 528 46.22 -46.23 -24.53
CA PHE A 528 44.80 -46.19 -24.25
C PHE A 528 44.13 -47.41 -24.90
N LEU A 529 43.54 -48.23 -24.05
CA LEU A 529 42.88 -49.47 -24.51
C LEU A 529 41.39 -49.26 -24.57
N VAL A 530 40.80 -49.64 -25.71
CA VAL A 530 39.35 -49.68 -25.91
C VAL A 530 38.94 -51.14 -26.12
N LEU A 531 37.98 -51.60 -25.31
CA LEU A 531 37.41 -52.94 -25.42
C LEU A 531 35.97 -52.83 -25.91
N TYR A 532 35.59 -53.75 -26.78
CA TYR A 532 34.20 -53.97 -27.13
C TYR A 532 33.85 -55.42 -26.82
N ALA A 533 32.82 -55.62 -26.00
CA ALA A 533 32.44 -56.94 -25.54
C ALA A 533 30.95 -57.18 -25.83
N ASP A 534 30.62 -58.41 -26.14
CA ASP A 534 29.25 -58.81 -26.43
C ASP A 534 28.96 -60.13 -25.71
N MET A 535 27.82 -60.20 -25.07
CA MET A 535 27.35 -61.34 -24.31
C MET A 535 27.01 -62.50 -25.30
N ASN A 536 27.58 -63.66 -25.04
CA ASN A 536 27.25 -64.84 -25.83
C ASN A 536 25.93 -65.47 -25.32
N ASN A 537 25.09 -65.90 -26.29
CA ASN A 537 23.90 -66.70 -26.02
C ASN A 537 22.82 -66.02 -25.08
N LEU A 538 22.75 -64.69 -24.95
CA LEU A 538 21.73 -64.02 -24.16
C LEU A 538 20.32 -64.50 -24.56
N LYS A 539 20.03 -64.59 -25.83
CA LYS A 539 18.74 -65.08 -26.34
C LYS A 539 18.39 -66.49 -25.83
N ILE A 540 19.35 -67.38 -25.79
CA ILE A 540 19.14 -68.73 -25.29
C ILE A 540 18.86 -68.79 -23.82
N ILE A 541 19.55 -67.88 -23.02
CA ILE A 541 19.31 -67.78 -21.60
C ILE A 541 17.91 -67.21 -21.39
N ASN A 542 17.52 -66.16 -22.08
CA ASN A 542 16.19 -65.56 -22.00
C ASN A 542 15.08 -66.57 -22.35
N ASP A 543 15.24 -67.29 -23.50
CA ASP A 543 14.21 -68.19 -23.96
C ASP A 543 14.08 -69.44 -23.09
N ARG A 544 15.15 -69.87 -22.40
CA ARG A 544 15.16 -71.08 -21.58
C ARG A 544 14.94 -70.87 -20.10
N TYR A 545 15.41 -69.75 -19.57
CA TYR A 545 15.42 -69.48 -18.13
C TYR A 545 14.67 -68.21 -17.74
N GLY A 546 14.18 -67.42 -18.71
CA GLY A 546 13.43 -66.19 -18.49
C GLY A 546 14.28 -64.92 -18.50
N HIS A 547 13.61 -63.79 -18.71
CA HIS A 547 14.27 -62.46 -18.82
C HIS A 547 15.02 -62.04 -17.53
N GLU A 548 14.56 -62.45 -16.36
CA GLU A 548 15.25 -62.16 -15.10
C GLU A 548 16.66 -62.77 -15.05
N GLU A 549 16.83 -63.95 -15.60
CA GLU A 549 18.14 -64.63 -15.70
C GLU A 549 19.03 -63.96 -16.79
N GLY A 550 18.41 -63.42 -17.83
CA GLY A 550 19.13 -62.60 -18.81
C GLY A 550 19.62 -61.27 -18.17
N ASP A 551 18.77 -60.59 -17.42
CA ASP A 551 19.12 -59.36 -16.69
C ASP A 551 20.21 -59.62 -15.66
N TYR A 552 20.12 -60.72 -14.91
CA TYR A 552 21.20 -61.17 -14.01
C TYR A 552 22.53 -61.36 -14.74
N SER A 553 22.49 -61.99 -15.89
CA SER A 553 23.70 -62.24 -16.72
C SER A 553 24.30 -60.92 -17.22
N LEU A 554 23.46 -59.95 -17.65
CA LEU A 554 23.88 -58.61 -18.03
C LEU A 554 24.51 -57.81 -16.87
N HIS A 555 23.92 -57.92 -15.67
CA HIS A 555 24.50 -57.35 -14.46
C HIS A 555 25.87 -57.96 -14.15
N THR A 556 25.97 -59.29 -14.19
CA THR A 556 27.23 -60.01 -13.94
C THR A 556 28.36 -59.58 -14.86
N ILE A 557 28.07 -59.34 -16.11
CA ILE A 557 29.07 -58.84 -17.10
C ILE A 557 29.50 -57.41 -16.70
N ALA A 558 28.54 -56.55 -16.39
CA ALA A 558 28.84 -55.18 -15.99
C ALA A 558 29.74 -55.12 -14.75
N GLU A 559 29.46 -55.96 -13.74
CA GLU A 559 30.26 -56.09 -12.53
C GLU A 559 31.68 -56.54 -12.80
N ILE A 560 31.84 -57.63 -13.57
CA ILE A 560 33.18 -58.16 -13.90
C ILE A 560 34.01 -57.15 -14.66
N LEU A 561 33.42 -56.51 -15.70
CA LEU A 561 34.11 -55.50 -16.47
C LEU A 561 34.51 -54.29 -15.58
N ALA A 562 33.61 -53.85 -14.70
CA ALA A 562 33.91 -52.76 -13.77
C ALA A 562 34.99 -53.13 -12.76
N GLU A 563 34.96 -54.33 -12.17
CA GLU A 563 35.96 -54.80 -11.23
C GLU A 563 37.36 -54.85 -11.85
N ILE A 564 37.48 -55.32 -13.09
CA ILE A 564 38.78 -55.42 -13.80
C ILE A 564 39.29 -54.02 -14.16
N VAL A 565 38.41 -53.15 -14.67
CA VAL A 565 38.80 -51.76 -15.02
C VAL A 565 39.24 -50.98 -13.77
N GLN A 566 38.57 -51.21 -12.63
CA GLN A 566 38.93 -50.56 -11.34
C GLN A 566 40.24 -51.09 -10.73
N LYS A 567 40.59 -52.36 -11.01
CA LYS A 567 41.85 -52.95 -10.49
C LYS A 567 43.10 -52.43 -11.18
N GLU A 568 42.94 -51.77 -12.35
CA GLU A 568 44.09 -51.16 -13.03
C GLU A 568 44.64 -49.97 -12.23
N GLN A 569 45.94 -49.97 -11.95
CA GLN A 569 46.61 -49.02 -11.07
C GLN A 569 46.53 -47.55 -11.52
N THR A 570 46.11 -47.29 -12.75
CA THR A 570 46.04 -45.92 -13.29
C THR A 570 44.76 -45.18 -12.88
N GLY A 571 43.77 -45.90 -12.32
CA GLY A 571 42.57 -45.31 -11.71
C GLY A 571 41.57 -44.66 -12.67
N ASP A 572 41.94 -44.54 -13.95
CA ASP A 572 41.11 -43.88 -14.95
C ASP A 572 40.59 -44.94 -15.96
N GLY A 573 39.35 -45.37 -15.80
CA GLY A 573 38.67 -46.28 -16.69
C GLY A 573 37.17 -46.10 -16.67
N VAL A 574 36.49 -46.33 -17.79
CA VAL A 574 35.04 -46.27 -17.93
C VAL A 574 34.52 -47.58 -18.55
N VAL A 575 33.43 -48.06 -17.98
CA VAL A 575 32.65 -49.20 -18.46
C VAL A 575 31.25 -48.78 -18.82
N ALA A 576 30.76 -49.17 -19.94
CA ALA A 576 29.45 -48.81 -20.41
C ALA A 576 28.74 -49.97 -21.14
N ARG A 577 27.42 -49.95 -21.04
CA ARG A 577 26.54 -50.75 -21.89
C ARG A 577 26.12 -49.93 -23.08
N ILE A 578 26.55 -50.36 -24.30
CA ILE A 578 26.36 -49.60 -25.54
C ILE A 578 25.07 -50.03 -26.25
N GLY A 579 24.69 -51.27 -26.14
CA GLY A 579 23.50 -51.88 -26.73
C GLY A 579 22.87 -52.93 -25.81
N GLY A 580 21.98 -53.76 -26.31
CA GLY A 580 21.27 -54.79 -25.57
C GLY A 580 22.18 -55.75 -24.78
N ASP A 581 23.13 -56.36 -25.47
CA ASP A 581 24.12 -57.29 -24.95
C ASP A 581 25.58 -56.85 -25.18
N GLU A 582 25.75 -55.58 -25.62
CA GLU A 582 27.02 -54.98 -26.00
C GLU A 582 27.57 -54.05 -24.91
N TYR A 583 28.85 -54.19 -24.64
CA TYR A 583 29.58 -53.38 -23.65
C TYR A 583 30.81 -52.76 -24.26
N ALA A 584 31.18 -51.59 -23.77
CA ALA A 584 32.46 -50.98 -24.10
C ALA A 584 33.22 -50.64 -22.82
N CYS A 585 34.52 -50.83 -22.84
CA CYS A 585 35.40 -50.34 -21.79
C CYS A 585 36.51 -49.47 -22.42
N ALA A 586 36.89 -48.44 -21.72
CA ALA A 586 38.05 -47.62 -22.10
C ALA A 586 38.88 -47.33 -20.87
N LEU A 587 40.20 -47.54 -20.96
CA LEU A 587 41.10 -47.37 -19.84
C LEU A 587 42.52 -47.06 -20.29
N MET A 588 43.27 -46.36 -19.46
CA MET A 588 44.71 -46.25 -19.59
C MET A 588 45.33 -47.43 -18.87
N THR A 589 46.26 -48.15 -19.52
CA THR A 589 46.93 -49.30 -18.94
C THR A 589 48.36 -49.43 -19.47
N GLU A 590 49.25 -49.92 -18.64
CA GLU A 590 50.61 -50.33 -19.02
C GLU A 590 50.70 -51.81 -19.37
N LYS A 591 49.62 -52.56 -19.16
CA LYS A 591 49.53 -53.97 -19.54
C LYS A 591 49.33 -54.14 -21.05
N LYS A 592 49.90 -55.18 -21.55
CA LYS A 592 49.64 -55.63 -22.96
C LYS A 592 48.16 -56.08 -23.04
N LYS A 593 47.52 -55.79 -24.16
CA LYS A 593 46.09 -56.10 -24.36
C LYS A 593 45.79 -57.62 -24.19
N GLU A 594 46.73 -58.48 -24.54
CA GLU A 594 46.58 -59.94 -24.46
C GLU A 594 46.48 -60.40 -22.97
N LEU A 595 47.25 -59.77 -22.06
CA LEU A 595 47.23 -60.06 -20.64
C LEU A 595 45.91 -59.61 -20.01
N LEU A 596 45.41 -58.40 -20.35
CA LEU A 596 44.13 -57.89 -19.83
C LEU A 596 42.94 -58.73 -20.32
N LEU A 597 42.97 -59.12 -21.59
CA LEU A 597 41.95 -60.04 -22.15
C LEU A 597 41.97 -61.42 -21.43
N GLN A 598 43.15 -61.96 -21.13
CA GLN A 598 43.26 -63.21 -20.36
C GLN A 598 42.70 -63.02 -18.93
N GLU A 599 43.06 -61.94 -18.24
CA GLU A 599 42.51 -61.65 -16.88
C GLU A 599 40.97 -61.51 -16.92
N LEU A 600 40.40 -60.89 -17.95
CA LEU A 600 38.95 -60.80 -18.14
C LEU A 600 38.31 -62.17 -18.34
N TYR A 601 38.87 -63.01 -19.22
CA TYR A 601 38.32 -64.37 -19.44
C TYR A 601 38.47 -65.28 -18.17
N ASP A 602 39.58 -65.15 -17.46
CA ASP A 602 39.79 -65.85 -16.19
C ASP A 602 38.78 -65.40 -15.13
N ALA A 603 38.46 -64.12 -15.04
CA ALA A 603 37.45 -63.57 -14.13
C ALA A 603 36.05 -64.13 -14.45
N PHE A 604 35.67 -64.20 -15.73
CA PHE A 604 34.42 -64.84 -16.12
C PHE A 604 34.40 -66.35 -15.76
N THR A 605 35.51 -67.05 -15.92
CA THR A 605 35.65 -68.48 -15.56
C THR A 605 35.44 -68.64 -14.06
N VAL A 606 36.18 -67.92 -13.24
CA VAL A 606 36.04 -67.95 -11.78
C VAL A 606 34.63 -67.64 -11.33
N ARG A 607 34.00 -66.58 -11.94
CA ARG A 607 32.62 -66.17 -11.56
C ARG A 607 31.61 -67.28 -11.92
N ASN A 608 31.78 -67.97 -13.03
CA ASN A 608 30.94 -69.12 -13.44
C ASN A 608 31.13 -70.35 -12.51
N GLU A 609 32.38 -70.65 -12.10
CA GLU A 609 32.67 -71.74 -11.16
C GLU A 609 32.05 -71.51 -9.78
N GLN A 610 31.91 -70.25 -9.37
CA GLN A 610 31.33 -69.85 -8.09
C GLN A 610 29.80 -69.70 -8.16
N SER A 611 29.19 -69.80 -9.33
CA SER A 611 27.76 -69.56 -9.57
C SER A 611 26.99 -70.88 -9.52
N ASP A 612 25.86 -70.92 -8.85
CA ASP A 612 24.92 -72.05 -8.82
C ASP A 612 23.97 -72.06 -10.03
N LYS A 613 24.21 -71.20 -11.04
CA LYS A 613 23.32 -71.10 -12.20
C LYS A 613 23.54 -72.26 -13.15
N PRO A 614 22.47 -72.76 -13.81
CA PRO A 614 22.56 -73.90 -14.78
C PRO A 614 23.15 -73.53 -16.10
N TYR A 615 23.72 -72.33 -16.24
CA TYR A 615 24.35 -71.82 -17.48
C TYR A 615 25.59 -70.98 -17.14
N ASN A 616 26.46 -70.79 -18.09
CA ASN A 616 27.65 -69.96 -17.94
C ASN A 616 27.45 -68.60 -18.60
N VAL A 617 27.78 -67.52 -17.90
CA VAL A 617 27.86 -66.17 -18.45
C VAL A 617 29.19 -65.99 -19.14
N THR A 618 29.16 -65.83 -20.46
CA THR A 618 30.38 -65.73 -21.28
C THR A 618 30.27 -64.52 -22.22
N VAL A 619 31.41 -63.96 -22.53
CA VAL A 619 31.52 -62.80 -23.43
C VAL A 619 32.51 -63.12 -24.55
N SER A 620 32.32 -62.48 -25.68
CA SER A 620 33.35 -62.33 -26.71
C SER A 620 33.90 -60.91 -26.62
N ILE A 621 35.18 -60.70 -26.64
CA ILE A 621 35.81 -59.38 -26.44
C ILE A 621 36.79 -59.12 -27.59
N GLY A 622 36.63 -57.95 -28.23
CA GLY A 622 37.62 -57.38 -29.14
C GLY A 622 38.31 -56.18 -28.44
N ALA A 623 39.54 -55.93 -28.79
CA ALA A 623 40.35 -54.92 -28.13
C ALA A 623 41.21 -54.12 -29.13
N CYS A 624 41.14 -52.80 -29.08
CA CYS A 624 41.98 -51.85 -29.78
C CYS A 624 42.87 -51.11 -28.83
N ALA A 625 44.17 -51.20 -29.01
CA ALA A 625 45.15 -50.41 -28.26
C ALA A 625 45.57 -49.20 -29.10
N LEU A 626 45.41 -48.01 -28.60
CA LEU A 626 45.91 -46.77 -29.16
C LEU A 626 47.25 -46.47 -28.48
N GLU A 627 48.34 -46.60 -29.23
CA GLU A 627 49.67 -46.26 -28.77
C GLU A 627 49.90 -44.75 -28.75
N PRO A 628 50.90 -44.26 -27.98
CA PRO A 628 51.26 -42.85 -28.04
C PRO A 628 51.61 -42.40 -29.48
N GLY A 629 50.91 -41.36 -29.95
CA GLY A 629 51.08 -40.88 -31.33
C GLY A 629 50.03 -41.40 -32.31
N ASP A 630 49.16 -42.33 -31.91
CA ASP A 630 48.03 -42.77 -32.73
C ASP A 630 46.97 -41.67 -32.81
N GLU A 631 46.53 -41.35 -34.03
CA GLU A 631 45.56 -40.27 -34.29
C GLU A 631 44.10 -40.73 -34.36
N HIS A 632 43.83 -42.04 -34.27
CA HIS A 632 42.46 -42.54 -34.31
C HIS A 632 41.57 -41.97 -33.26
N SER A 633 40.37 -41.54 -33.60
CA SER A 633 39.36 -41.08 -32.66
C SER A 633 38.90 -42.21 -31.74
N LEU A 634 38.22 -41.87 -30.60
CA LEU A 634 37.61 -42.89 -29.75
C LEU A 634 36.56 -43.73 -30.52
N ALA A 635 35.86 -43.12 -31.45
CA ALA A 635 34.87 -43.82 -32.28
C ALA A 635 35.56 -44.83 -33.26
N ASP A 636 36.71 -44.45 -33.85
CA ASP A 636 37.51 -45.35 -34.70
C ASP A 636 38.06 -46.53 -33.88
N ALA A 637 38.60 -46.27 -32.69
CA ALA A 637 39.10 -47.31 -31.79
C ALA A 637 38.00 -48.30 -31.36
N LEU A 638 36.81 -47.77 -31.08
CA LEU A 638 35.63 -48.59 -30.75
C LEU A 638 35.21 -49.46 -31.93
N SER A 639 35.22 -48.91 -33.17
CA SER A 639 34.91 -49.63 -34.38
C SER A 639 35.96 -50.77 -34.70
N LEU A 640 37.23 -50.45 -34.47
CA LEU A 640 38.31 -51.42 -34.60
C LEU A 640 38.22 -52.59 -33.60
N ALA A 641 37.82 -52.25 -32.37
CA ALA A 641 37.54 -53.26 -31.33
C ALA A 641 36.35 -54.15 -31.69
N ASP A 642 35.29 -53.57 -32.26
CA ASP A 642 34.12 -54.34 -32.75
C ASP A 642 34.47 -55.23 -33.91
N GLU A 643 35.31 -54.81 -34.90
CA GLU A 643 35.78 -55.63 -35.93
C GLU A 643 36.57 -56.83 -35.39
N GLN A 644 37.44 -56.66 -34.45
CA GLN A 644 38.17 -57.75 -33.78
C GLN A 644 37.19 -58.65 -32.99
N LEU A 645 36.20 -58.14 -32.30
CA LEU A 645 35.16 -58.95 -31.71
C LEU A 645 34.48 -59.90 -32.74
N TYR A 646 34.19 -59.35 -33.90
CA TYR A 646 33.55 -60.15 -34.97
C TYR A 646 34.42 -61.32 -35.42
N GLU A 647 35.74 -61.14 -35.57
CA GLU A 647 36.67 -62.23 -35.90
C GLU A 647 36.76 -63.25 -34.72
N VAL A 648 36.79 -62.85 -33.48
CA VAL A 648 36.70 -63.74 -32.30
C VAL A 648 35.45 -64.62 -32.34
N LYS A 649 34.29 -64.00 -32.63
CA LYS A 649 33.00 -64.71 -32.76
C LYS A 649 33.04 -65.77 -33.96
N LYS A 650 33.66 -65.47 -35.11
CA LYS A 650 33.80 -66.39 -36.22
C LYS A 650 34.66 -67.59 -35.85
N LEU A 651 35.78 -67.36 -35.15
CA LEU A 651 36.68 -68.48 -34.74
C LEU A 651 35.93 -69.41 -33.75
N ARG A 652 35.24 -68.91 -32.78
CA ARG A 652 34.39 -69.70 -31.86
C ARG A 652 33.32 -70.51 -32.55
N LYS A 653 32.64 -69.97 -33.56
CA LYS A 653 31.64 -70.72 -34.36
C LYS A 653 32.27 -71.89 -35.17
N LYS A 654 33.49 -71.72 -35.61
CA LYS A 654 34.21 -72.78 -36.31
C LYS A 654 34.65 -73.95 -35.39
N ASP A 655 35.00 -73.64 -34.14
CA ASP A 655 35.39 -74.63 -33.14
C ASP A 655 34.16 -75.40 -32.58
N VAL A 656 33.04 -74.75 -32.42
CA VAL A 656 31.77 -75.39 -32.00
C VAL A 656 31.24 -76.28 -33.10
N ALA A 657 31.53 -76.03 -34.41
CA ALA A 657 31.15 -76.88 -35.51
C ALA A 657 32.02 -78.18 -35.66
N LYS A 658 33.09 -78.26 -34.84
CA LYS A 658 33.99 -79.44 -34.82
C LYS A 658 33.74 -80.40 -33.65
N ILE A 659 32.81 -80.15 -32.79
CA ILE A 659 32.44 -81.06 -31.68
C ILE A 659 31.31 -81.97 -32.19
N PRO A 660 31.52 -83.35 -32.32
CA PRO A 660 30.48 -84.28 -32.77
C PRO A 660 29.33 -84.24 -31.70
N LEU A 661 28.11 -84.07 -32.20
CA LEU A 661 26.89 -84.30 -31.43
C LEU A 661 26.92 -85.78 -30.98
N GLN A 662 27.33 -86.04 -29.69
CA GLN A 662 26.95 -87.27 -29.01
C GLN A 662 25.61 -87.11 -28.39
N ALA A 663 24.72 -87.99 -28.65
CA ALA A 663 23.33 -88.17 -28.44
C ALA A 663 22.92 -88.10 -26.95
#